data_684e5eecbe4c019129d4013924663296
#
_entry.id   684e5eecbe4c019129d4013924663296
#
_cell.length_a   1.000
_cell.length_b   1.000
_cell.length_c   1.000
_cell.angle_alpha   90.00
_cell.angle_beta   90.00
_cell.angle_gamma   90.00
#
_symmetry.space_group_name_H-M   'P 1'
#
loop_
_entity.id
_entity.type
_entity.pdbx_description
1 polymer ?
#
loop_
_entity_poly.entity_id
_entity_poly.type
_entity_poly.pdbx_seq_one_letter_code
_entity_poly.pdbx_strand_id
1 'polypeptide(L)'
;MLFSRFPALLLPLLALAPAAVHGQGQGPLVPAVPLVAAGEATAVASEASRTLAAAQQAQELGLPSVAVGHYRRLLAAPDLSASDRAAVGLALVTALLDGGEIADAEQTLQQLPVPARGSAWHLRAGLIAAYEKRVDAAKTELAAVRREELAADDVSWWFFLQAMIANLENDPRSLDLYGQAVANAPSEMARARFLLSQDLARLTLGRVLQSDLDNARKNLESTQGKGIGYSVARGYAMMLDAFGQKSPAVDVLTRQLRTLLPGEAAEGDNLRLLLGLIAGAGDPTGRGALTQLLATGTDAEKQRIALQLLARTARDGAAKADFLRQLNELIAAPRPHRILDDLLVIRAQIALNDTNYAQAETDAKAVLEKFPGSHLKPQALGILTSAAWERGYYRNAADYAAKARDELRGPADRQIRARLGLLIAEAYFRAEDYRNAAEAYKAVLNERPDGVAPGALMFQRVLAEIRAANFDGQQLAAVETLLDELARDPAFDPVNRWQSEWNFAQALLAAGKTEAAKKTEAGTAFARINRLLDTAPAGSGALPPELRVRMEWLRARLALETGQPEQTLRYAEDLGRPREGVSLSLQAEIGSSAALLRAQADFALGREQAAAEVLKKLREDFHDLDAAIKSYVIEANYNAGQDRTAVAQQLLNKLADDFPKSTYAPYALYQVALLESQRGQEANLKEANNRFEKLITTYPQSEFVFDARFEQGQLLRRLNEFPPAQQTYEAILNAFPQHAGLDAVRLALADTHAAQAAGAESHADRAKEGYDRLLALRTAPLDLRVEAGFKLGNLLLQYPDTRRAEDIWWRDVVNQFLFDPRLAVELGPNGRYWMSRTLLELGDLFIKQGHPEEARRVWNIVLQKALPNQTEANEKLGQKPGTPL
;
A
#
# COMPACT_ATOMS: atom_id res chain seq x y z
N MET A 1 -16.99 -2.58 -7.10
CA MET A 1 -16.57 -1.70 -8.21
C MET A 1 -16.46 -0.21 -7.82
N LEU A 2 -16.11 0.12 -6.58
CA LEU A 2 -15.98 1.52 -6.12
C LEU A 2 -14.53 2.03 -6.04
N PHE A 3 -13.54 1.22 -6.38
CA PHE A 3 -12.12 1.54 -6.09
C PHE A 3 -11.15 1.42 -7.28
N SER A 4 -11.62 1.45 -8.52
CA SER A 4 -10.73 1.35 -9.68
C SER A 4 -9.98 2.65 -10.04
N ARG A 5 -10.03 3.72 -9.22
CA ARG A 5 -9.41 5.03 -9.52
C ARG A 5 -8.52 5.60 -8.41
N PHE A 6 -7.99 4.78 -7.52
CA PHE A 6 -7.19 5.26 -6.38
C PHE A 6 -5.78 5.78 -6.70
N PRO A 7 -5.03 5.34 -7.72
CA PRO A 7 -3.68 5.87 -7.96
C PRO A 7 -3.62 7.35 -8.32
N ALA A 8 -4.67 7.90 -8.92
CA ALA A 8 -4.69 9.29 -9.34
C ALA A 8 -4.97 10.31 -8.22
N LEU A 9 -5.39 9.86 -7.03
CA LEU A 9 -5.74 10.74 -5.91
C LEU A 9 -4.57 11.04 -4.94
N LEU A 10 -3.46 10.29 -5.03
CA LEU A 10 -2.27 10.51 -4.19
C LEU A 10 -1.33 11.59 -4.75
N LEU A 11 -1.32 11.82 -6.05
CA LEU A 11 -0.41 12.76 -6.71
C LEU A 11 -0.67 14.25 -6.41
N PRO A 12 -1.89 14.75 -6.22
CA PRO A 12 -2.10 16.16 -5.85
C PRO A 12 -1.89 16.48 -4.37
N LEU A 13 -1.82 15.48 -3.49
CA LEU A 13 -1.80 15.69 -2.03
C LEU A 13 -0.41 15.94 -1.44
N LEU A 14 0.65 15.71 -2.21
CA LEU A 14 2.04 15.98 -1.82
C LEU A 14 2.59 17.30 -2.39
N ALA A 15 1.75 18.12 -3.03
CA ALA A 15 2.14 19.44 -3.49
C ALA A 15 2.10 20.45 -2.33
N LEU A 16 3.23 20.58 -1.67
CA LEU A 16 3.85 21.71 -1.00
C LEU A 16 2.93 22.74 -0.31
N ALA A 17 2.88 22.68 1.00
CA ALA A 17 2.76 23.87 1.83
C ALA A 17 4.14 24.53 1.93
N PRO A 18 4.27 25.87 1.81
CA PRO A 18 5.55 26.55 1.98
C PRO A 18 5.96 26.52 3.45
N ALA A 19 7.08 25.87 3.74
CA ALA A 19 7.71 25.92 5.05
C ALA A 19 8.32 27.31 5.28
N ALA A 20 7.99 27.91 6.41
CA ALA A 20 8.66 29.12 6.88
C ALA A 20 10.09 28.73 7.33
N VAL A 21 11.08 29.33 6.68
CA VAL A 21 12.49 29.05 6.93
C VAL A 21 13.03 29.99 8.00
N HIS A 22 13.51 29.45 9.08
CA HIS A 22 14.46 30.10 9.98
C HIS A 22 15.86 29.66 9.57
N GLY A 23 16.58 30.50 8.85
CA GLY A 23 17.96 30.27 8.47
C GLY A 23 18.94 30.87 9.48
N GLN A 24 19.74 30.04 10.12
CA GLN A 24 20.98 30.48 10.77
C GLN A 24 22.14 30.18 9.83
N GLY A 25 22.75 31.21 9.30
CA GLY A 25 23.98 31.17 8.48
C GLY A 25 25.20 31.60 9.30
N GLN A 26 26.12 30.69 9.58
CA GLN A 26 27.46 31.03 10.05
C GLN A 26 28.41 31.07 8.87
N GLY A 27 28.98 32.24 8.62
CA GLY A 27 30.06 32.41 7.64
C GLY A 27 31.45 32.34 8.34
N PRO A 28 32.51 32.00 7.61
CA PRO A 28 33.83 31.73 8.17
C PRO A 28 34.62 32.97 8.56
N LEU A 29 35.30 32.92 9.70
CA LEU A 29 36.23 33.89 10.21
C LEU A 29 37.54 33.92 9.40
N VAL A 30 37.95 35.10 9.02
CA VAL A 30 39.29 35.39 8.46
C VAL A 30 40.25 35.82 9.55
N PRO A 31 41.48 35.33 9.58
CA PRO A 31 42.40 35.58 10.69
C PRO A 31 43.00 36.99 10.65
N ALA A 32 43.16 37.54 11.86
CA ALA A 32 43.75 38.86 12.07
C ALA A 32 45.30 38.85 11.93
N VAL A 33 45.81 39.86 11.23
CA VAL A 33 47.27 40.13 11.17
C VAL A 33 47.66 41.11 12.29
N PRO A 34 48.75 40.86 13.04
CA PRO A 34 49.16 41.69 14.18
C PRO A 34 49.77 43.03 13.73
N LEU A 35 49.42 44.09 14.40
CA LEU A 35 49.97 45.44 14.24
C LEU A 35 51.04 45.72 15.28
N VAL A 36 52.18 46.26 14.81
CA VAL A 36 53.32 46.71 15.59
C VAL A 36 52.99 48.01 16.28
N ALA A 37 53.42 48.15 17.56
CA ALA A 37 53.26 49.36 18.38
C ALA A 37 54.38 50.38 18.15
N ALA A 38 54.02 51.63 18.16
CA ALA A 38 54.59 52.72 18.88
C ALA A 38 54.60 54.05 18.12
N GLY A 39 54.12 55.06 18.80
CA GLY A 39 54.26 56.44 18.39
C GLY A 39 53.20 57.38 18.91
N GLU A 40 53.49 58.14 19.90
CA GLU A 40 52.97 59.41 20.46
C GLU A 40 51.47 59.76 20.34
N ALA A 41 50.84 60.19 21.41
CA ALA A 41 49.41 60.47 21.58
C ALA A 41 48.84 61.47 20.54
N THR A 42 49.67 62.36 19.95
CA THR A 42 49.25 63.21 18.87
C THR A 42 49.15 62.55 17.51
N ALA A 43 49.91 61.46 17.30
CA ALA A 43 49.80 60.63 16.06
C ALA A 43 48.57 59.74 16.11
N VAL A 44 48.14 59.27 17.31
CA VAL A 44 46.97 58.41 17.53
C VAL A 44 45.67 59.17 17.19
N ALA A 45 45.54 60.44 17.61
CA ALA A 45 44.39 61.28 17.22
C ALA A 45 44.31 61.48 15.71
N SER A 46 45.44 61.63 15.03
CA SER A 46 45.51 61.73 13.59
C SER A 46 45.23 60.45 12.87
N GLU A 47 45.51 59.28 13.48
CA GLU A 47 45.19 57.94 12.94
C GLU A 47 43.71 57.64 13.08
N ALA A 48 43.08 57.95 14.22
CA ALA A 48 41.65 57.81 14.41
C ALA A 48 40.85 58.64 13.42
N SER A 49 41.28 59.91 13.19
CA SER A 49 40.62 60.76 12.23
C SER A 49 40.77 60.26 10.79
N ARG A 50 41.94 59.72 10.41
CA ARG A 50 42.15 59.10 9.10
C ARG A 50 41.32 57.81 8.91
N THR A 51 41.22 56.98 9.96
CA THR A 51 40.42 55.73 9.94
C THR A 51 38.93 56.09 9.82
N LEU A 52 38.46 57.14 10.53
CA LEU A 52 37.07 57.59 10.41
C LEU A 52 36.77 58.10 8.99
N ALA A 53 37.65 58.92 8.44
CA ALA A 53 37.50 59.43 7.05
C ALA A 53 37.53 58.27 6.04
N ALA A 54 38.38 57.28 6.24
CA ALA A 54 38.40 56.08 5.39
C ALA A 54 37.12 55.23 5.50
N ALA A 55 36.53 55.15 6.69
CA ALA A 55 35.26 54.45 6.89
C ALA A 55 34.09 55.18 6.17
N GLN A 56 34.03 56.50 6.34
CA GLN A 56 33.04 57.35 5.67
C GLN A 56 33.17 57.29 4.15
N GLN A 57 34.38 57.39 3.65
CA GLN A 57 34.66 57.27 2.20
C GLN A 57 34.28 55.87 1.64
N ALA A 58 34.59 54.81 2.40
CA ALA A 58 34.20 53.48 2.01
C ALA A 58 32.67 53.34 1.95
N GLN A 59 31.95 53.96 2.87
CA GLN A 59 30.47 53.94 2.89
C GLN A 59 29.89 54.71 1.70
N GLU A 60 30.45 55.90 1.41
CA GLU A 60 30.06 56.68 0.24
C GLU A 60 30.30 55.97 -1.08
N LEU A 61 31.40 55.23 -1.21
CA LEU A 61 31.73 54.43 -2.39
C LEU A 61 30.95 53.11 -2.48
N GLY A 62 30.08 52.75 -1.50
CA GLY A 62 29.31 51.54 -1.50
C GLY A 62 30.11 50.27 -1.15
N LEU A 63 31.08 50.43 -0.28
CA LEU A 63 31.92 49.35 0.25
C LEU A 63 31.62 49.11 1.73
N PRO A 64 30.39 48.63 2.06
CA PRO A 64 29.94 48.53 3.47
C PRO A 64 30.86 47.60 4.31
N SER A 65 31.36 46.50 3.77
CA SER A 65 32.26 45.60 4.49
C SER A 65 33.59 46.25 4.88
N VAL A 66 34.11 47.17 4.01
CA VAL A 66 35.31 47.95 4.30
C VAL A 66 35.01 49.02 5.37
N ALA A 67 33.86 49.68 5.25
CA ALA A 67 33.41 50.65 6.24
C ALA A 67 33.21 50.01 7.61
N VAL A 68 32.53 48.89 7.67
CA VAL A 68 32.33 48.05 8.88
C VAL A 68 33.68 47.65 9.53
N GLY A 69 34.67 47.25 8.72
CA GLY A 69 36.02 46.91 9.21
C GLY A 69 36.72 48.09 9.87
N HIS A 70 36.61 49.28 9.26
CA HIS A 70 37.19 50.50 9.80
C HIS A 70 36.45 51.00 11.04
N TYR A 71 35.12 50.99 11.07
CA TYR A 71 34.31 51.37 12.24
C TYR A 71 34.57 50.41 13.44
N ARG A 72 34.69 49.11 13.21
CA ARG A 72 35.04 48.13 14.26
C ARG A 72 36.44 48.38 14.85
N ARG A 73 37.41 48.73 13.98
CA ARG A 73 38.74 49.14 14.47
C ARG A 73 38.70 50.39 15.34
N LEU A 74 37.92 51.38 14.94
CA LEU A 74 37.75 52.59 15.76
C LEU A 74 37.13 52.31 17.12
N LEU A 75 36.10 51.49 17.16
CA LEU A 75 35.41 51.07 18.39
C LEU A 75 36.36 50.28 19.34
N ALA A 76 37.33 49.58 18.80
CA ALA A 76 38.35 48.86 19.56
C ALA A 76 39.45 49.75 20.13
N ALA A 77 39.58 51.04 19.68
CA ALA A 77 40.58 51.95 20.19
C ALA A 77 40.27 52.37 21.65
N PRO A 78 41.25 52.26 22.56
CA PRO A 78 41.03 52.50 24.00
C PRO A 78 40.73 53.98 24.31
N ASP A 79 41.24 54.91 23.51
CA ASP A 79 41.22 56.33 23.80
C ASP A 79 40.01 57.06 23.17
N LEU A 80 39.06 56.37 22.62
CA LEU A 80 37.85 56.92 22.07
C LEU A 80 36.91 57.44 23.17
N SER A 81 36.51 58.72 23.11
CA SER A 81 35.57 59.27 24.09
C SER A 81 34.23 58.50 24.05
N ALA A 82 33.46 58.55 25.14
CA ALA A 82 32.14 57.91 25.21
C ALA A 82 31.18 58.47 24.18
N SER A 83 31.27 59.74 23.86
CA SER A 83 30.47 60.42 22.81
C SER A 83 30.85 59.97 21.41
N ASP A 84 32.16 59.91 21.15
CA ASP A 84 32.63 59.45 19.79
C ASP A 84 32.37 57.96 19.58
N ARG A 85 32.51 57.18 20.66
CA ARG A 85 32.15 55.72 20.64
C ARG A 85 30.70 55.52 20.30
N ALA A 86 29.80 56.29 20.85
CA ALA A 86 28.37 56.22 20.49
C ALA A 86 28.13 56.66 19.05
N ALA A 87 28.78 57.72 18.59
CA ALA A 87 28.63 58.18 17.20
C ALA A 87 29.19 57.16 16.19
N VAL A 88 30.39 56.66 16.43
CA VAL A 88 31.00 55.58 15.60
C VAL A 88 30.15 54.30 15.64
N GLY A 89 29.58 53.96 16.79
CA GLY A 89 28.70 52.81 16.93
C GLY A 89 27.41 52.92 16.09
N LEU A 90 26.80 54.11 16.06
CA LEU A 90 25.62 54.38 15.23
C LEU A 90 25.99 54.41 13.73
N ALA A 91 27.19 54.90 13.38
CA ALA A 91 27.68 54.81 12.01
C ALA A 91 27.95 53.38 11.57
N LEU A 92 28.51 52.57 12.46
CA LEU A 92 28.68 51.11 12.23
C LEU A 92 27.33 50.43 11.98
N VAL A 93 26.30 50.71 12.77
CA VAL A 93 24.95 50.15 12.55
C VAL A 93 24.44 50.55 11.16
N THR A 94 24.60 51.79 10.74
CA THR A 94 24.21 52.25 9.39
C THR A 94 24.98 51.48 8.31
N ALA A 95 26.28 51.29 8.47
CA ALA A 95 27.10 50.55 7.50
C ALA A 95 26.71 49.05 7.46
N LEU A 96 26.34 48.43 8.58
CA LEU A 96 25.81 47.07 8.63
C LEU A 96 24.45 46.96 7.95
N LEU A 97 23.55 47.90 8.17
CA LEU A 97 22.27 47.98 7.43
C LEU A 97 22.50 48.17 5.93
N ASP A 98 23.51 48.95 5.57
CA ASP A 98 23.95 49.13 4.16
C ASP A 98 24.48 47.80 3.56
N GLY A 99 25.15 47.00 4.36
CA GLY A 99 25.62 45.67 3.96
C GLY A 99 24.53 44.59 3.95
N GLY A 100 23.35 44.87 4.50
CA GLY A 100 22.28 43.87 4.66
C GLY A 100 22.48 42.95 5.89
N GLU A 101 23.42 43.26 6.76
CA GLU A 101 23.78 42.51 7.97
C GLU A 101 22.87 42.91 9.14
N ILE A 102 21.57 42.65 9.03
CA ILE A 102 20.52 43.15 9.95
C ILE A 102 20.73 42.62 11.38
N ALA A 103 21.05 41.34 11.55
CA ALA A 103 21.29 40.76 12.87
C ALA A 103 22.49 41.36 13.57
N ASP A 104 23.62 41.61 12.87
CA ASP A 104 24.79 42.27 13.39
C ASP A 104 24.50 43.72 13.72
N ALA A 105 23.68 44.41 12.90
CA ALA A 105 23.22 45.76 13.19
C ALA A 105 22.41 45.83 14.46
N GLU A 106 21.46 44.91 14.69
CA GLU A 106 20.67 44.81 15.91
C GLU A 106 21.56 44.56 17.13
N GLN A 107 22.45 43.60 17.05
CA GLN A 107 23.37 43.27 18.15
C GLN A 107 24.28 44.46 18.48
N THR A 108 24.82 45.13 17.47
CA THR A 108 25.68 46.30 17.68
C THR A 108 24.92 47.46 18.33
N LEU A 109 23.68 47.69 17.88
CA LEU A 109 22.83 48.76 18.43
C LEU A 109 22.47 48.54 19.89
N GLN A 110 22.21 47.29 20.26
CA GLN A 110 21.88 46.91 21.64
C GLN A 110 23.07 47.02 22.60
N GLN A 111 24.30 46.90 22.09
CA GLN A 111 25.54 47.06 22.87
C GLN A 111 25.91 48.52 23.18
N LEU A 112 25.24 49.47 22.50
CA LEU A 112 25.51 50.88 22.78
C LEU A 112 25.01 51.29 24.18
N PRO A 113 25.75 52.14 24.93
CA PRO A 113 25.39 52.52 26.29
C PRO A 113 24.04 53.30 26.32
N VAL A 114 23.32 53.16 27.40
CA VAL A 114 21.97 53.78 27.61
C VAL A 114 21.95 55.30 27.35
N PRO A 115 22.97 56.10 27.68
CA PRO A 115 23.00 57.53 27.36
C PRO A 115 23.04 57.83 25.84
N ALA A 116 23.36 56.84 25.01
CA ALA A 116 23.34 57.00 23.55
C ALA A 116 21.97 56.73 22.91
N ARG A 117 20.93 56.37 23.70
CA ARG A 117 19.60 56.10 23.18
C ARG A 117 18.78 57.36 22.98
N GLY A 118 19.24 58.23 22.07
CA GLY A 118 18.53 59.36 21.55
C GLY A 118 17.85 59.10 20.21
N SER A 119 17.33 60.16 19.58
CA SER A 119 16.60 60.05 18.32
C SER A 119 17.34 59.28 17.22
N ALA A 120 18.67 59.42 17.13
CA ALA A 120 19.51 58.70 16.17
C ALA A 120 19.55 57.18 16.47
N TRP A 121 19.49 56.78 17.75
CA TRP A 121 19.41 55.35 18.12
C TRP A 121 18.03 54.78 17.76
N HIS A 122 16.94 55.51 18.12
CA HIS A 122 15.57 55.09 17.77
C HIS A 122 15.34 54.97 16.28
N LEU A 123 15.94 55.87 15.51
CA LEU A 123 15.89 55.80 14.04
C LEU A 123 16.46 54.46 13.52
N ARG A 124 17.63 54.06 14.02
CA ARG A 124 18.26 52.80 13.61
C ARG A 124 17.51 51.57 14.08
N ALA A 125 16.96 51.62 15.33
CA ALA A 125 16.10 50.56 15.84
C ALA A 125 14.83 50.40 15.00
N GLY A 126 14.21 51.53 14.59
CA GLY A 126 13.06 51.54 13.69
C GLY A 126 13.37 50.97 12.31
N LEU A 127 14.55 51.31 11.75
CA LEU A 127 15.01 50.78 10.46
C LEU A 127 15.22 49.26 10.52
N ILE A 128 15.85 48.74 11.60
CA ILE A 128 16.02 47.29 11.83
C ILE A 128 14.66 46.63 11.89
N ALA A 129 13.72 47.12 12.72
CA ALA A 129 12.38 46.58 12.85
C ALA A 129 11.62 46.60 11.51
N ALA A 130 11.79 47.66 10.68
CA ALA A 130 11.16 47.74 9.38
C ALA A 130 11.75 46.71 8.37
N TYR A 131 13.09 46.52 8.36
CA TYR A 131 13.72 45.45 7.57
C TYR A 131 13.25 44.07 7.94
N GLU A 132 13.00 43.81 9.23
CA GLU A 132 12.45 42.57 9.73
C GLU A 132 10.91 42.46 9.61
N LYS A 133 10.26 43.42 9.00
CA LYS A 133 8.81 43.53 8.83
C LYS A 133 8.02 43.60 10.11
N ARG A 134 8.63 43.99 11.23
CA ARG A 134 7.99 44.18 12.53
C ARG A 134 7.37 45.61 12.55
N VAL A 135 6.22 45.78 11.88
CA VAL A 135 5.61 47.10 11.61
C VAL A 135 5.31 47.85 12.88
N ASP A 136 4.69 47.25 13.88
CA ASP A 136 4.31 47.88 15.14
C ASP A 136 5.53 48.35 15.95
N ALA A 137 6.59 47.56 15.96
CA ALA A 137 7.88 47.93 16.59
C ALA A 137 8.49 49.12 15.84
N ALA A 138 8.52 49.06 14.51
CA ALA A 138 9.04 50.16 13.69
C ALA A 138 8.28 51.48 13.93
N LYS A 139 6.96 51.43 14.06
CA LYS A 139 6.13 52.61 14.41
C LYS A 139 6.43 53.15 15.81
N THR A 140 6.61 52.25 16.78
CA THR A 140 6.95 52.63 18.15
C THR A 140 8.29 53.38 18.18
N GLU A 141 9.30 52.83 17.52
CA GLU A 141 10.60 53.44 17.44
C GLU A 141 10.55 54.79 16.65
N LEU A 142 9.82 54.87 15.56
CA LEU A 142 9.63 56.10 14.81
C LEU A 142 8.98 57.23 15.65
N ALA A 143 7.99 56.88 16.50
CA ALA A 143 7.34 57.84 17.36
C ALA A 143 8.27 58.41 18.44
N ALA A 144 9.36 57.70 18.78
CA ALA A 144 10.38 58.18 19.72
C ALA A 144 11.45 59.06 19.05
N VAL A 145 11.45 59.19 17.71
CA VAL A 145 12.37 60.06 16.97
C VAL A 145 11.87 61.49 16.93
N ARG A 146 12.68 62.42 17.41
CA ARG A 146 12.47 63.84 17.25
C ARG A 146 13.32 64.36 16.11
N ARG A 147 12.69 64.89 15.07
CA ARG A 147 13.37 65.28 13.83
C ARG A 147 14.42 66.36 14.08
N GLU A 148 14.15 67.26 15.01
CA GLU A 148 15.02 68.42 15.37
C GLU A 148 16.33 67.98 16.04
N GLU A 149 16.39 66.76 16.59
CA GLU A 149 17.56 66.15 17.22
C GLU A 149 18.42 65.35 16.23
N LEU A 150 17.96 65.17 14.99
CA LEU A 150 18.64 64.35 13.99
C LEU A 150 19.72 65.19 13.28
N ALA A 151 20.85 64.55 12.99
CA ALA A 151 21.84 65.11 12.07
C ALA A 151 21.26 65.23 10.66
N ALA A 152 21.82 66.18 9.83
CA ALA A 152 21.31 66.39 8.47
C ALA A 152 21.24 65.10 7.63
N ASP A 153 22.24 64.24 7.76
CA ASP A 153 22.30 62.97 7.06
C ASP A 153 21.22 61.98 7.53
N ASP A 154 20.88 62.01 8.81
CA ASP A 154 19.86 61.13 9.38
C ASP A 154 18.41 61.51 9.00
N VAL A 155 18.17 62.74 8.57
CA VAL A 155 16.84 63.20 8.13
C VAL A 155 16.36 62.42 6.90
N SER A 156 17.24 62.07 6.01
CA SER A 156 16.90 61.26 4.85
C SER A 156 16.50 59.82 5.23
N TRP A 157 17.20 59.24 6.21
CA TRP A 157 16.89 57.93 6.76
C TRP A 157 15.58 57.94 7.60
N TRP A 158 15.24 59.07 8.18
CA TRP A 158 13.96 59.23 8.86
C TRP A 158 12.77 59.22 7.86
N PHE A 159 12.89 59.91 6.73
CA PHE A 159 11.90 59.80 5.66
C PHE A 159 11.87 58.39 5.07
N PHE A 160 13.03 57.70 4.97
CA PHE A 160 13.15 56.37 4.46
C PHE A 160 12.44 55.37 5.40
N LEU A 161 12.59 55.48 6.72
CA LEU A 161 11.87 54.66 7.69
C LEU A 161 10.35 54.86 7.58
N GLN A 162 9.87 56.09 7.49
CA GLN A 162 8.46 56.37 7.28
C GLN A 162 7.94 55.74 5.98
N ALA A 163 8.71 55.82 4.92
CA ALA A 163 8.39 55.22 3.64
C ALA A 163 8.33 53.71 3.70
N MET A 164 9.28 53.07 4.41
CA MET A 164 9.28 51.62 4.62
C MET A 164 8.03 51.16 5.40
N ILE A 165 7.67 51.83 6.48
CA ILE A 165 6.48 51.53 7.26
C ILE A 165 5.22 51.66 6.38
N ALA A 166 5.08 52.78 5.66
CA ALA A 166 3.94 53.00 4.77
C ALA A 166 3.86 51.93 3.67
N ASN A 167 5.03 51.53 3.10
CA ASN A 167 5.08 50.46 2.10
C ASN A 167 4.67 49.09 2.67
N LEU A 168 5.10 48.77 3.87
CA LEU A 168 4.68 47.51 4.56
C LEU A 168 3.18 47.47 4.82
N GLU A 169 2.53 48.66 4.95
CA GLU A 169 1.08 48.81 5.11
C GLU A 169 0.34 48.96 3.75
N ASN A 170 1.05 48.87 2.62
CA ASN A 170 0.53 49.12 1.28
C ASN A 170 -0.05 50.53 1.11
N ASP A 171 0.42 51.52 1.85
CA ASP A 171 -0.01 52.92 1.77
C ASP A 171 0.68 53.59 0.59
N PRO A 172 -0.08 54.14 -0.37
CA PRO A 172 0.47 54.86 -1.51
C PRO A 172 1.38 56.06 -1.17
N ARG A 173 1.21 56.67 0.03
CA ARG A 173 2.07 57.76 0.51
C ARG A 173 3.54 57.36 0.65
N SER A 174 3.82 56.04 0.69
CA SER A 174 5.20 55.52 0.68
C SER A 174 6.03 56.08 -0.47
N LEU A 175 5.46 56.29 -1.67
CA LEU A 175 6.16 56.80 -2.83
C LEU A 175 6.64 58.23 -2.64
N ASP A 176 5.82 59.09 -2.05
CA ASP A 176 6.17 60.47 -1.75
C ASP A 176 7.23 60.54 -0.65
N LEU A 177 7.12 59.74 0.37
CA LEU A 177 8.09 59.65 1.46
C LEU A 177 9.45 59.10 0.97
N TYR A 178 9.47 58.11 0.09
CA TYR A 178 10.71 57.72 -0.59
C TYR A 178 11.28 58.86 -1.42
N GLY A 179 10.43 59.63 -2.13
CA GLY A 179 10.86 60.83 -2.88
C GLY A 179 11.54 61.86 -1.97
N GLN A 180 11.02 62.11 -0.77
CA GLN A 180 11.65 62.99 0.23
C GLN A 180 12.98 62.42 0.75
N ALA A 181 13.08 61.09 0.96
CA ALA A 181 14.35 60.45 1.32
C ALA A 181 15.41 60.66 0.21
N VAL A 182 15.01 60.45 -1.05
CA VAL A 182 15.87 60.64 -2.23
C VAL A 182 16.34 62.07 -2.34
N ALA A 183 15.47 63.07 -2.13
CA ALA A 183 15.78 64.49 -2.22
C ALA A 183 16.78 64.99 -1.14
N ASN A 184 16.79 64.33 0.02
CA ASN A 184 17.65 64.63 1.16
C ASN A 184 18.82 63.64 1.30
N ALA A 185 19.10 62.79 0.32
CA ALA A 185 20.09 61.74 0.42
C ALA A 185 21.51 62.31 0.65
N PRO A 186 22.24 61.79 1.66
CA PRO A 186 23.54 62.32 2.05
C PRO A 186 24.68 61.94 1.07
N SER A 187 24.46 60.90 0.28
CA SER A 187 25.42 60.41 -0.72
C SER A 187 24.73 59.85 -1.96
N GLU A 188 25.48 59.69 -3.07
CA GLU A 188 24.96 59.04 -4.28
C GLU A 188 24.52 57.58 -3.99
N MET A 189 25.19 56.92 -3.08
CA MET A 189 24.85 55.52 -2.72
C MET A 189 23.54 55.41 -1.94
N ALA A 190 23.35 56.29 -0.95
CA ALA A 190 22.09 56.40 -0.21
C ALA A 190 20.95 56.74 -1.17
N ARG A 191 21.18 57.71 -2.09
CA ARG A 191 20.21 58.06 -3.12
C ARG A 191 19.84 56.90 -4.01
N ALA A 192 20.83 56.15 -4.50
CA ALA A 192 20.59 54.99 -5.33
C ALA A 192 19.74 53.89 -4.59
N ARG A 193 19.98 53.68 -3.30
CA ARG A 193 19.22 52.77 -2.45
C ARG A 193 17.78 53.24 -2.27
N PHE A 194 17.59 54.52 -1.97
CA PHE A 194 16.24 55.05 -1.76
C PHE A 194 15.43 54.99 -3.04
N LEU A 195 16.06 55.29 -4.19
CA LEU A 195 15.42 55.09 -5.49
C LEU A 195 15.06 53.65 -5.76
N LEU A 196 15.94 52.68 -5.48
CA LEU A 196 15.63 51.26 -5.61
C LEU A 196 14.43 50.85 -4.75
N SER A 197 14.39 51.34 -3.51
CA SER A 197 13.28 51.06 -2.61
C SER A 197 11.96 51.67 -3.07
N GLN A 198 12.03 52.91 -3.65
CA GLN A 198 10.89 53.54 -4.27
C GLN A 198 10.38 52.75 -5.47
N ASP A 199 11.31 52.29 -6.33
CA ASP A 199 10.97 51.45 -7.48
C ASP A 199 10.33 50.14 -7.12
N LEU A 200 10.82 49.45 -6.07
CA LEU A 200 10.20 48.23 -5.52
C LEU A 200 8.81 48.51 -4.92
N ALA A 201 8.61 49.67 -4.27
CA ALA A 201 7.29 50.07 -3.76
C ALA A 201 6.31 50.34 -4.93
N ARG A 202 6.75 50.95 -6.03
CA ARG A 202 5.93 51.10 -7.25
C ARG A 202 5.48 49.73 -7.81
N LEU A 203 6.39 48.75 -7.83
CA LEU A 203 6.06 47.39 -8.23
C LEU A 203 5.01 46.79 -7.33
N THR A 204 5.17 46.91 -6.02
CA THR A 204 4.22 46.40 -5.04
C THR A 204 2.84 47.03 -5.18
N LEU A 205 2.78 48.33 -5.45
CA LEU A 205 1.54 49.09 -5.66
C LEU A 205 0.95 48.97 -7.07
N GLY A 206 1.63 48.26 -7.99
CA GLY A 206 1.22 48.17 -9.41
C GLY A 206 1.20 49.48 -10.15
N ARG A 207 2.05 50.46 -9.80
CA ARG A 207 2.07 51.84 -10.32
C ARG A 207 3.38 52.19 -11.02
N VAL A 208 3.77 51.40 -12.01
CA VAL A 208 4.98 51.66 -12.78
C VAL A 208 4.61 52.47 -14.03
N LEU A 209 5.28 53.66 -14.22
CA LEU A 209 5.14 54.55 -15.36
C LEU A 209 6.41 54.51 -16.24
N GLN A 210 6.32 54.96 -17.48
CA GLN A 210 7.49 55.05 -18.39
C GLN A 210 8.60 55.93 -17.81
N SER A 211 8.24 57.06 -17.17
CA SER A 211 9.21 57.96 -16.51
C SER A 211 9.96 57.24 -15.36
N ASP A 212 9.33 56.30 -14.70
CA ASP A 212 9.97 55.54 -13.63
C ASP A 212 11.02 54.59 -14.19
N LEU A 213 10.73 53.95 -15.34
CA LEU A 213 11.70 53.12 -16.06
C LEU A 213 12.92 53.95 -16.50
N ASP A 214 12.71 55.16 -16.97
CA ASP A 214 13.80 56.06 -17.37
C ASP A 214 14.67 56.49 -16.18
N ASN A 215 14.06 56.72 -15.02
CA ASN A 215 14.76 56.98 -13.75
C ASN A 215 15.52 55.75 -13.23
N ALA A 216 14.91 54.59 -13.24
CA ALA A 216 15.55 53.34 -12.82
C ALA A 216 16.73 52.96 -13.72
N ARG A 217 16.64 53.28 -15.04
CA ARG A 217 17.76 53.13 -15.98
C ARG A 217 18.92 54.03 -15.59
N LYS A 218 18.67 55.32 -15.35
CA LYS A 218 19.69 56.27 -14.90
C LYS A 218 20.33 55.84 -13.58
N ASN A 219 19.52 55.33 -12.64
CA ASN A 219 20.02 54.78 -11.40
C ASN A 219 20.96 53.58 -11.63
N LEU A 220 20.60 52.68 -12.55
CA LEU A 220 21.48 51.58 -12.94
C LEU A 220 22.79 52.04 -13.54
N GLU A 221 22.75 53.05 -14.45
CA GLU A 221 23.94 53.62 -15.08
C GLU A 221 24.89 54.27 -14.05
N SER A 222 24.37 54.98 -13.05
CA SER A 222 25.14 55.61 -11.98
C SER A 222 25.74 54.62 -10.96
N THR A 223 25.15 53.44 -10.86
CA THR A 223 25.58 52.40 -9.91
C THR A 223 26.40 51.27 -10.55
N GLN A 224 26.75 51.42 -11.85
CA GLN A 224 27.53 50.41 -12.56
C GLN A 224 28.91 50.23 -11.92
N GLY A 225 29.28 48.95 -11.66
CA GLY A 225 30.54 48.61 -10.98
C GLY A 225 30.54 48.79 -9.46
N LYS A 226 29.43 49.24 -8.87
CA LYS A 226 29.24 49.37 -7.41
C LYS A 226 28.43 48.17 -6.92
N GLY A 227 28.62 47.75 -5.68
CA GLY A 227 27.94 46.56 -5.13
C GLY A 227 26.42 46.62 -5.20
N ILE A 228 25.81 47.79 -4.99
CA ILE A 228 24.36 47.99 -5.11
C ILE A 228 23.84 47.83 -6.54
N GLY A 229 24.71 47.97 -7.56
CA GLY A 229 24.33 47.91 -8.98
C GLY A 229 23.61 46.61 -9.37
N TYR A 230 23.96 45.48 -8.74
CA TYR A 230 23.25 44.23 -8.99
C TYR A 230 21.79 44.25 -8.50
N SER A 231 21.57 44.87 -7.33
CA SER A 231 20.19 45.01 -6.78
C SER A 231 19.38 46.02 -7.60
N VAL A 232 19.98 47.11 -8.04
CA VAL A 232 19.33 48.09 -8.93
C VAL A 232 19.00 47.46 -10.29
N ALA A 233 19.90 46.64 -10.86
CA ALA A 233 19.65 45.91 -12.10
C ALA A 233 18.46 44.92 -11.96
N ARG A 234 18.36 44.19 -10.83
CA ARG A 234 17.21 43.34 -10.55
C ARG A 234 15.91 44.13 -10.44
N GLY A 235 15.93 45.24 -9.68
CA GLY A 235 14.76 46.12 -9.53
C GLY A 235 14.31 46.67 -10.90
N TYR A 236 15.24 47.18 -11.72
CA TYR A 236 14.94 47.68 -13.05
C TYR A 236 14.39 46.59 -13.97
N ALA A 237 14.95 45.37 -13.94
CA ALA A 237 14.44 44.23 -14.73
C ALA A 237 13.01 43.83 -14.30
N MET A 238 12.70 43.81 -13.00
CA MET A 238 11.35 43.59 -12.50
C MET A 238 10.36 44.68 -12.95
N MET A 239 10.79 45.96 -12.96
CA MET A 239 9.97 47.07 -13.46
C MET A 239 9.69 46.94 -14.95
N LEU A 240 10.68 46.58 -15.75
CA LEU A 240 10.52 46.35 -17.19
C LEU A 240 9.53 45.18 -17.43
N ASP A 241 9.65 44.07 -16.70
CA ASP A 241 8.74 42.94 -16.83
C ASP A 241 7.31 43.31 -16.43
N ALA A 242 7.12 44.01 -15.30
CA ALA A 242 5.82 44.51 -14.87
C ALA A 242 5.19 45.51 -15.87
N PHE A 243 6.00 46.27 -16.60
CA PHE A 243 5.55 47.14 -17.66
C PHE A 243 5.31 46.45 -19.01
N GLY A 244 5.55 45.12 -19.07
CA GLY A 244 5.38 44.30 -20.27
C GLY A 244 6.59 44.26 -21.21
N GLN A 245 7.71 44.86 -20.82
CA GLN A 245 8.97 44.92 -21.61
C GLN A 245 9.88 43.73 -21.23
N LYS A 246 9.44 42.53 -21.53
CA LYS A 246 10.13 41.29 -21.12
C LYS A 246 11.54 41.15 -21.76
N SER A 247 11.68 41.39 -23.06
CA SER A 247 12.98 41.29 -23.75
C SER A 247 14.04 42.25 -23.20
N PRO A 248 13.75 43.54 -23.00
CA PRO A 248 14.67 44.45 -22.31
C PRO A 248 15.05 44.01 -20.89
N ALA A 249 14.09 43.43 -20.13
CA ALA A 249 14.38 42.89 -18.79
C ALA A 249 15.40 41.75 -18.83
N VAL A 250 15.23 40.82 -19.77
CA VAL A 250 16.15 39.71 -20.02
C VAL A 250 17.54 40.22 -20.41
N ASP A 251 17.59 41.26 -21.29
CA ASP A 251 18.87 41.86 -21.75
C ASP A 251 19.64 42.52 -20.61
N VAL A 252 18.95 43.22 -19.71
CA VAL A 252 19.57 43.85 -18.52
C VAL A 252 20.20 42.77 -17.64
N LEU A 253 19.47 41.74 -17.29
CA LEU A 253 19.98 40.66 -16.43
C LEU A 253 21.14 39.89 -17.08
N THR A 254 21.00 39.56 -18.37
CA THR A 254 22.04 38.87 -19.12
C THR A 254 23.34 39.69 -19.22
N ARG A 255 23.22 41.00 -19.44
CA ARG A 255 24.38 41.91 -19.45
C ARG A 255 25.05 41.95 -18.08
N GLN A 256 24.26 42.05 -17.01
CA GLN A 256 24.77 42.08 -15.64
C GLN A 256 25.49 40.79 -15.25
N LEU A 257 24.99 39.62 -15.69
CA LEU A 257 25.67 38.36 -15.47
C LEU A 257 27.04 38.24 -16.14
N ARG A 258 27.25 38.95 -17.28
CA ARG A 258 28.55 39.00 -17.96
C ARG A 258 29.58 39.86 -17.25
N THR A 259 29.12 40.80 -16.42
CA THR A 259 29.99 41.74 -15.66
C THR A 259 30.23 41.27 -14.23
N LEU A 260 29.78 40.04 -13.88
CA LEU A 260 29.91 39.51 -12.53
C LEU A 260 31.40 39.31 -12.18
N LEU A 261 31.81 39.83 -11.03
CA LEU A 261 33.19 39.72 -10.56
C LEU A 261 33.43 38.39 -9.84
N PRO A 262 34.67 37.88 -9.83
CA PRO A 262 35.04 36.74 -9.01
C PRO A 262 34.73 37.04 -7.52
N GLY A 263 34.01 36.11 -6.86
CA GLY A 263 33.58 36.28 -5.46
C GLY A 263 32.12 36.69 -5.28
N GLU A 264 31.44 37.17 -6.32
CA GLU A 264 30.05 37.63 -6.26
C GLU A 264 29.06 36.53 -6.68
N ALA A 265 29.36 35.28 -6.36
CA ALA A 265 28.56 34.12 -6.75
C ALA A 265 27.10 34.21 -6.26
N ALA A 266 26.89 34.76 -5.06
CA ALA A 266 25.55 34.94 -4.49
C ALA A 266 24.68 35.92 -5.31
N GLU A 267 25.27 36.99 -5.81
CA GLU A 267 24.59 37.92 -6.72
C GLU A 267 24.33 37.29 -8.09
N GLY A 268 25.25 36.46 -8.57
CA GLY A 268 25.04 35.63 -9.75
C GLY A 268 23.84 34.71 -9.63
N ASP A 269 23.64 34.09 -8.47
CA ASP A 269 22.49 33.24 -8.20
C ASP A 269 21.17 34.03 -8.19
N ASN A 270 21.16 35.24 -7.59
CA ASN A 270 20.01 36.13 -7.60
C ASN A 270 19.61 36.54 -9.04
N LEU A 271 20.61 36.94 -9.84
CA LEU A 271 20.40 37.32 -11.23
C LEU A 271 19.91 36.18 -12.10
N ARG A 272 20.50 34.97 -11.95
CA ARG A 272 20.07 33.77 -12.69
C ARG A 272 18.67 33.34 -12.33
N LEU A 273 18.33 33.37 -11.03
CA LEU A 273 16.98 33.04 -10.59
C LEU A 273 15.95 34.00 -11.19
N LEU A 274 16.20 35.32 -11.08
CA LEU A 274 15.29 36.32 -11.62
C LEU A 274 15.17 36.19 -13.14
N LEU A 275 16.30 36.00 -13.87
CA LEU A 275 16.32 35.74 -15.29
C LEU A 275 15.47 34.53 -15.67
N GLY A 276 15.59 33.43 -14.91
CA GLY A 276 14.78 32.25 -15.09
C GLY A 276 13.28 32.45 -14.83
N LEU A 277 12.94 33.33 -13.87
CA LEU A 277 11.55 33.69 -13.56
C LEU A 277 10.93 34.55 -14.64
N ILE A 278 11.64 35.62 -15.09
CA ILE A 278 11.16 36.56 -16.11
C ILE A 278 11.12 35.88 -17.49
N ALA A 279 12.22 35.30 -17.96
CA ALA A 279 12.25 34.62 -19.25
C ALA A 279 11.36 33.37 -19.28
N GLY A 280 11.32 32.64 -18.16
CA GLY A 280 10.62 31.39 -18.00
C GLY A 280 11.49 30.19 -18.38
N ALA A 281 11.25 29.03 -17.71
CA ALA A 281 12.00 27.79 -17.96
C ALA A 281 11.72 27.16 -19.35
N GLY A 282 10.67 27.62 -20.06
CA GLY A 282 10.39 27.25 -21.44
C GLY A 282 11.28 27.94 -22.47
N ASP A 283 11.76 29.18 -22.14
CA ASP A 283 12.67 29.96 -22.99
C ASP A 283 14.12 29.45 -22.86
N PRO A 284 14.90 29.36 -23.93
CA PRO A 284 16.28 28.85 -23.86
C PRO A 284 17.18 29.67 -22.91
N THR A 285 17.01 31.01 -22.85
CA THR A 285 17.81 31.91 -21.99
C THR A 285 17.46 31.66 -20.51
N GLY A 286 16.17 31.62 -20.19
CA GLY A 286 15.70 31.33 -18.83
C GLY A 286 16.07 29.92 -18.38
N ARG A 287 15.91 28.93 -19.25
CA ARG A 287 16.32 27.55 -18.99
C ARG A 287 17.82 27.45 -18.73
N GLY A 288 18.65 28.09 -19.59
CA GLY A 288 20.09 28.09 -19.39
C GLY A 288 20.51 28.71 -18.06
N ALA A 289 19.88 29.82 -17.66
CA ALA A 289 20.13 30.46 -16.37
C ALA A 289 19.76 29.58 -15.18
N LEU A 290 18.58 28.94 -15.22
CA LEU A 290 18.14 28.01 -14.18
C LEU A 290 19.00 26.74 -14.12
N THR A 291 19.42 26.21 -15.27
CA THR A 291 20.33 25.05 -15.36
C THR A 291 21.68 25.36 -14.72
N GLN A 292 22.23 26.56 -15.04
CA GLN A 292 23.48 27.00 -14.43
C GLN A 292 23.35 27.24 -12.92
N LEU A 293 22.25 27.88 -12.48
CA LEU A 293 21.94 28.06 -11.05
C LEU A 293 21.84 26.71 -10.33
N LEU A 294 21.14 25.76 -10.91
CA LEU A 294 21.02 24.41 -10.34
C LEU A 294 22.39 23.74 -10.20
N ALA A 295 23.24 23.84 -11.23
CA ALA A 295 24.53 23.12 -11.26
C ALA A 295 25.60 23.75 -10.37
N THR A 296 25.67 25.10 -10.30
CA THR A 296 26.80 25.80 -9.69
C THR A 296 26.40 26.80 -8.62
N GLY A 297 25.12 26.94 -8.32
CA GLY A 297 24.63 27.91 -7.34
C GLY A 297 25.17 27.65 -5.93
N THR A 298 25.27 28.73 -5.16
CA THR A 298 25.80 28.72 -3.80
C THR A 298 24.73 28.61 -2.72
N ASP A 299 23.47 28.89 -3.10
CA ASP A 299 22.29 28.89 -2.23
C ASP A 299 21.39 27.70 -2.54
N ALA A 300 21.20 26.83 -1.57
CA ALA A 300 20.39 25.61 -1.72
C ALA A 300 18.91 25.89 -2.02
N GLU A 301 18.31 26.93 -1.41
CA GLU A 301 16.91 27.29 -1.67
C GLU A 301 16.69 27.78 -3.12
N LYS A 302 17.61 28.61 -3.63
CA LYS A 302 17.55 29.03 -5.02
C LYS A 302 17.73 27.86 -5.99
N GLN A 303 18.61 26.92 -5.64
CA GLN A 303 18.78 25.67 -6.41
C GLN A 303 17.50 24.83 -6.41
N ARG A 304 16.78 24.71 -5.27
CA ARG A 304 15.48 24.03 -5.20
C ARG A 304 14.42 24.69 -6.07
N ILE A 305 14.36 26.03 -6.02
CA ILE A 305 13.43 26.79 -6.88
C ILE A 305 13.75 26.54 -8.36
N ALA A 306 15.03 26.59 -8.74
CA ALA A 306 15.46 26.32 -10.11
C ALA A 306 15.09 24.90 -10.55
N LEU A 307 15.33 23.91 -9.70
CA LEU A 307 14.96 22.51 -9.93
C LEU A 307 13.44 22.35 -10.17
N GLN A 308 12.62 22.98 -9.33
CA GLN A 308 11.15 22.91 -9.46
C GLN A 308 10.66 23.60 -10.75
N LEU A 309 11.22 24.75 -11.11
CA LEU A 309 10.86 25.47 -12.35
C LEU A 309 11.24 24.65 -13.59
N LEU A 310 12.42 24.04 -13.61
CA LEU A 310 12.86 23.16 -14.69
C LEU A 310 11.98 21.90 -14.78
N ALA A 311 11.68 21.26 -13.65
CA ALA A 311 10.84 20.05 -13.59
C ALA A 311 9.41 20.31 -14.13
N ARG A 312 8.82 21.50 -13.85
CA ARG A 312 7.47 21.84 -14.33
C ARG A 312 7.37 21.96 -15.85
N THR A 313 8.45 22.32 -16.52
CA THR A 313 8.49 22.49 -17.98
C THR A 313 8.97 21.24 -18.72
N ALA A 314 9.68 20.34 -18.04
CA ALA A 314 10.23 19.12 -18.61
C ALA A 314 9.24 17.94 -18.47
N ARG A 315 8.01 18.08 -19.02
CA ARG A 315 6.95 17.09 -18.85
C ARG A 315 7.03 15.93 -19.84
N ASP A 316 7.47 16.20 -21.07
CA ASP A 316 7.50 15.24 -22.17
C ASP A 316 8.61 15.55 -23.19
N GLY A 317 8.78 14.67 -24.16
CA GLY A 317 9.65 14.85 -25.32
C GLY A 317 11.13 15.14 -25.01
N ALA A 318 11.75 15.95 -25.86
CA ALA A 318 13.16 16.29 -25.77
C ALA A 318 13.51 17.07 -24.49
N ALA A 319 12.62 17.94 -24.03
CA ALA A 319 12.83 18.73 -22.81
C ALA A 319 12.97 17.84 -21.57
N LYS A 320 12.17 16.79 -21.48
CA LYS A 320 12.25 15.81 -20.39
C LYS A 320 13.52 14.98 -20.47
N ALA A 321 13.90 14.53 -21.67
CA ALA A 321 15.13 13.74 -21.86
C ALA A 321 16.39 14.55 -21.49
N ASP A 322 16.45 15.83 -21.88
CA ASP A 322 17.54 16.72 -21.53
C ASP A 322 17.60 17.00 -20.02
N PHE A 323 16.46 17.20 -19.39
CA PHE A 323 16.39 17.41 -17.95
C PHE A 323 16.82 16.16 -17.16
N LEU A 324 16.37 14.96 -17.58
CA LEU A 324 16.80 13.69 -16.97
C LEU A 324 18.31 13.46 -17.12
N ARG A 325 18.88 13.81 -18.29
CA ARG A 325 20.33 13.74 -18.50
C ARG A 325 21.07 14.64 -17.51
N GLN A 326 20.62 15.89 -17.36
CA GLN A 326 21.17 16.83 -16.39
C GLN A 326 21.06 16.32 -14.94
N LEU A 327 19.90 15.79 -14.54
CA LEU A 327 19.73 15.19 -13.22
C LEU A 327 20.72 14.03 -12.99
N ASN A 328 20.90 13.16 -13.99
CA ASN A 328 21.83 12.05 -13.90
C ASN A 328 23.28 12.52 -13.72
N GLU A 329 23.71 13.55 -14.45
CA GLU A 329 25.03 14.15 -14.32
C GLU A 329 25.26 14.74 -12.92
N LEU A 330 24.28 15.49 -12.40
CA LEU A 330 24.38 16.09 -11.06
C LEU A 330 24.38 15.04 -9.93
N ILE A 331 23.57 13.99 -10.06
CA ILE A 331 23.49 12.92 -9.07
C ILE A 331 24.75 12.05 -9.08
N ALA A 332 25.33 11.81 -10.27
CA ALA A 332 26.55 11.01 -10.43
C ALA A 332 27.85 11.80 -10.15
N ALA A 333 27.77 13.10 -9.86
CA ALA A 333 28.93 13.93 -9.64
C ALA A 333 29.80 13.42 -8.47
N PRO A 334 31.15 13.47 -8.56
CA PRO A 334 32.04 12.98 -7.51
C PRO A 334 31.87 13.65 -6.15
N ARG A 335 31.44 14.91 -6.16
CA ARG A 335 31.07 15.65 -4.94
C ARG A 335 29.55 15.67 -4.83
N PRO A 336 28.99 15.22 -3.70
CA PRO A 336 27.53 15.24 -3.52
C PRO A 336 26.97 16.64 -3.70
N HIS A 337 25.92 16.76 -4.49
CA HIS A 337 25.21 18.01 -4.68
C HIS A 337 24.52 18.45 -3.39
N ARG A 338 24.44 19.75 -3.11
CA ARG A 338 23.85 20.30 -1.87
C ARG A 338 22.40 19.90 -1.63
N ILE A 339 21.64 19.76 -2.71
CA ILE A 339 20.23 19.34 -2.70
C ILE A 339 20.09 17.96 -3.37
N LEU A 340 20.98 17.02 -3.06
CA LEU A 340 20.97 15.69 -3.67
C LEU A 340 19.69 14.92 -3.36
N ASP A 341 19.13 15.09 -2.18
CA ASP A 341 17.85 14.52 -1.80
C ASP A 341 16.69 15.06 -2.68
N ASP A 342 16.66 16.35 -2.97
CA ASP A 342 15.70 16.95 -3.91
C ASP A 342 15.85 16.38 -5.33
N LEU A 343 17.10 16.27 -5.82
CA LEU A 343 17.38 15.71 -7.14
C LEU A 343 16.90 14.26 -7.26
N LEU A 344 17.16 13.43 -6.24
CA LEU A 344 16.73 12.05 -6.19
C LEU A 344 15.20 11.93 -6.17
N VAL A 345 14.52 12.73 -5.35
CA VAL A 345 13.05 12.71 -5.28
C VAL A 345 12.41 13.13 -6.61
N ILE A 346 12.92 14.18 -7.26
CA ILE A 346 12.40 14.61 -8.56
C ILE A 346 12.62 13.54 -9.63
N ARG A 347 13.81 12.90 -9.68
CA ARG A 347 14.08 11.81 -10.61
C ARG A 347 13.21 10.59 -10.31
N ALA A 348 13.04 10.23 -9.05
CA ALA A 348 12.15 9.16 -8.63
C ALA A 348 10.69 9.42 -9.05
N GLN A 349 10.21 10.67 -8.89
CA GLN A 349 8.86 11.04 -9.31
C GLN A 349 8.67 10.94 -10.82
N ILE A 350 9.66 11.38 -11.61
CA ILE A 350 9.62 11.24 -13.07
C ILE A 350 9.62 9.75 -13.45
N ALA A 351 10.47 8.95 -12.83
CA ALA A 351 10.55 7.52 -13.07
C ALA A 351 9.22 6.80 -12.71
N LEU A 352 8.58 7.18 -11.60
CA LEU A 352 7.27 6.67 -11.21
C LEU A 352 6.21 6.97 -12.28
N ASN A 353 6.16 8.23 -12.76
CA ASN A 353 5.23 8.66 -13.80
C ASN A 353 5.46 7.94 -15.14
N ASP A 354 6.69 7.54 -15.41
CA ASP A 354 7.11 6.79 -16.59
C ASP A 354 6.98 5.26 -16.42
N THR A 355 6.36 4.82 -15.34
CA THR A 355 6.25 3.40 -14.98
C THR A 355 7.59 2.67 -14.80
N ASN A 356 8.69 3.39 -14.69
CA ASN A 356 10.00 2.86 -14.34
C ASN A 356 10.13 2.70 -12.82
N TYR A 357 9.37 1.76 -12.28
CA TYR A 357 9.28 1.55 -10.84
C TYR A 357 10.62 1.16 -10.19
N ALA A 358 11.50 0.49 -10.92
CA ALA A 358 12.82 0.09 -10.41
C ALA A 358 13.71 1.31 -10.12
N GLN A 359 13.74 2.31 -11.03
CA GLN A 359 14.48 3.55 -10.82
C GLN A 359 13.83 4.39 -9.72
N ALA A 360 12.49 4.50 -9.72
CA ALA A 360 11.74 5.21 -8.69
C ALA A 360 12.03 4.66 -7.28
N GLU A 361 12.04 3.34 -7.14
CA GLU A 361 12.34 2.64 -5.89
C GLU A 361 13.80 2.86 -5.45
N THR A 362 14.75 2.76 -6.38
CA THR A 362 16.19 2.96 -6.08
C THR A 362 16.45 4.36 -5.54
N ASP A 363 15.94 5.38 -6.21
CA ASP A 363 16.17 6.77 -5.82
C ASP A 363 15.46 7.12 -4.50
N ALA A 364 14.21 6.68 -4.34
CA ALA A 364 13.47 6.95 -3.12
C ALA A 364 14.08 6.24 -1.90
N LYS A 365 14.59 5.01 -2.05
CA LYS A 365 15.35 4.32 -0.99
C LYS A 365 16.64 5.06 -0.67
N ALA A 366 17.35 5.55 -1.68
CA ALA A 366 18.58 6.30 -1.47
C ALA A 366 18.33 7.59 -0.64
N VAL A 367 17.16 8.23 -0.80
CA VAL A 367 16.79 9.38 0.05
C VAL A 367 16.62 8.94 1.51
N LEU A 368 15.92 7.85 1.75
CA LEU A 368 15.69 7.34 3.13
C LEU A 368 16.99 6.91 3.82
N GLU A 369 17.90 6.30 3.08
CA GLU A 369 19.15 5.76 3.60
C GLU A 369 20.21 6.83 3.83
N LYS A 370 20.39 7.73 2.83
CA LYS A 370 21.46 8.74 2.86
C LYS A 370 21.06 10.02 3.59
N PHE A 371 19.76 10.34 3.60
CA PHE A 371 19.21 11.57 4.14
C PHE A 371 18.06 11.33 5.14
N PRO A 372 18.30 10.60 6.24
CA PRO A 372 17.21 10.23 7.18
C PRO A 372 16.52 11.44 7.84
N GLY A 373 17.19 12.60 7.86
CA GLY A 373 16.64 13.86 8.35
C GLY A 373 16.05 14.78 7.26
N SER A 374 15.97 14.32 6.01
CA SER A 374 15.38 15.12 4.93
C SER A 374 13.89 15.37 5.15
N HIS A 375 13.45 16.60 4.91
CA HIS A 375 12.03 16.97 4.89
C HIS A 375 11.24 16.29 3.75
N LEU A 376 11.94 15.69 2.76
CA LEU A 376 11.36 14.96 1.63
C LEU A 376 11.11 13.48 1.94
N LYS A 377 11.42 13.02 3.15
CA LYS A 377 11.19 11.62 3.58
C LYS A 377 9.73 11.16 3.37
N PRO A 378 8.69 11.94 3.72
CA PRO A 378 7.31 11.55 3.43
C PRO A 378 7.02 11.39 1.94
N GLN A 379 7.60 12.25 1.10
CA GLN A 379 7.45 12.18 -0.35
C GLN A 379 8.15 10.94 -0.94
N ALA A 380 9.36 10.63 -0.49
CA ALA A 380 10.08 9.41 -0.88
C ALA A 380 9.28 8.15 -0.49
N LEU A 381 8.71 8.10 0.71
CA LEU A 381 7.84 7.03 1.16
C LEU A 381 6.56 6.93 0.31
N GLY A 382 5.98 8.07 -0.09
CA GLY A 382 4.85 8.10 -1.01
C GLY A 382 5.18 7.49 -2.39
N ILE A 383 6.35 7.81 -2.94
CA ILE A 383 6.84 7.22 -4.20
C ILE A 383 7.01 5.70 -4.06
N LEU A 384 7.62 5.22 -2.97
CA LEU A 384 7.79 3.79 -2.69
C LEU A 384 6.45 3.09 -2.53
N THR A 385 5.49 3.73 -1.85
CA THR A 385 4.11 3.22 -1.71
C THR A 385 3.46 3.03 -3.07
N SER A 386 3.52 4.06 -3.92
CA SER A 386 2.92 4.01 -5.26
C SER A 386 3.61 2.98 -6.16
N ALA A 387 4.94 2.94 -6.16
CA ALA A 387 5.69 1.96 -6.95
C ALA A 387 5.40 0.52 -6.53
N ALA A 388 5.32 0.25 -5.23
CA ALA A 388 4.97 -1.06 -4.69
C ALA A 388 3.52 -1.45 -5.03
N TRP A 389 2.58 -0.50 -4.94
CA TRP A 389 1.17 -0.69 -5.29
C TRP A 389 0.99 -1.08 -6.75
N GLU A 390 1.56 -0.32 -7.67
CA GLU A 390 1.43 -0.56 -9.11
C GLU A 390 2.08 -1.89 -9.56
N ARG A 391 3.07 -2.37 -8.82
CA ARG A 391 3.70 -3.68 -9.03
C ARG A 391 2.97 -4.84 -8.36
N GLY A 392 1.87 -4.58 -7.63
CA GLY A 392 1.14 -5.60 -6.87
C GLY A 392 1.82 -6.05 -5.57
N TYR A 393 2.87 -5.35 -5.13
CA TYR A 393 3.56 -5.65 -3.85
C TYR A 393 2.82 -4.95 -2.69
N TYR A 394 1.57 -5.32 -2.49
CA TYR A 394 0.65 -4.62 -1.61
C TYR A 394 1.11 -4.59 -0.15
N ARG A 395 1.74 -5.63 0.36
CA ARG A 395 2.30 -5.64 1.72
C ARG A 395 3.38 -4.56 1.89
N ASN A 396 4.30 -4.45 0.93
CA ASN A 396 5.32 -3.41 0.95
C ASN A 396 4.70 -2.02 0.82
N ALA A 397 3.64 -1.87 0.01
CA ALA A 397 2.91 -0.61 -0.11
C ALA A 397 2.29 -0.21 1.23
N ALA A 398 1.69 -1.13 1.97
CA ALA A 398 1.17 -0.89 3.31
C ALA A 398 2.27 -0.44 4.28
N ASP A 399 3.42 -1.11 4.28
CA ASP A 399 4.55 -0.81 5.16
C ASP A 399 5.14 0.57 4.88
N TYR A 400 5.29 0.96 3.61
CA TYR A 400 5.78 2.30 3.25
C TYR A 400 4.74 3.38 3.59
N ALA A 401 3.46 3.12 3.35
CA ALA A 401 2.38 4.04 3.71
C ALA A 401 2.28 4.24 5.23
N ALA A 402 2.47 3.20 6.03
CA ALA A 402 2.52 3.28 7.48
C ALA A 402 3.67 4.17 7.96
N LYS A 403 4.89 3.97 7.41
CA LYS A 403 6.03 4.84 7.70
C LYS A 403 5.78 6.28 7.29
N ALA A 404 5.15 6.52 6.14
CA ALA A 404 4.79 7.87 5.69
C ALA A 404 3.79 8.53 6.65
N ARG A 405 2.82 7.76 7.15
CA ARG A 405 1.82 8.22 8.12
C ARG A 405 2.45 8.61 9.46
N ASP A 406 3.45 7.88 9.93
CA ASP A 406 4.16 8.14 11.18
C ASP A 406 4.99 9.44 11.14
N GLU A 407 5.42 9.87 9.96
CA GLU A 407 6.13 11.14 9.77
C GLU A 407 5.18 12.36 9.85
N LEU A 408 3.89 12.17 9.63
CA LEU A 408 2.88 13.23 9.60
C LEU A 408 2.29 13.43 10.99
N ARG A 409 2.76 14.42 11.76
CA ARG A 409 2.35 14.65 13.16
C ARG A 409 1.54 15.91 13.37
N GLY A 410 1.44 16.79 12.39
CA GLY A 410 0.73 18.06 12.50
C GLY A 410 -0.80 17.92 12.55
N PRO A 411 -1.52 18.87 13.14
CA PRO A 411 -2.98 18.89 13.09
C PRO A 411 -3.51 19.08 11.66
N ALA A 412 -2.76 19.77 10.79
CA ALA A 412 -3.09 19.94 9.37
C ALA A 412 -2.98 18.62 8.59
N ASP A 413 -2.22 17.64 9.09
CA ASP A 413 -1.97 16.37 8.42
C ASP A 413 -3.07 15.32 8.68
N ARG A 414 -4.06 15.62 9.52
CA ARG A 414 -5.09 14.67 9.94
C ARG A 414 -5.77 13.96 8.77
N GLN A 415 -6.17 14.70 7.74
CA GLN A 415 -6.85 14.11 6.58
C GLN A 415 -5.91 13.29 5.71
N ILE A 416 -4.65 13.69 5.60
CA ILE A 416 -3.63 12.91 4.88
C ILE A 416 -3.37 11.59 5.62
N ARG A 417 -3.24 11.62 6.95
CA ARG A 417 -3.11 10.41 7.77
C ARG A 417 -4.29 9.46 7.64
N ALA A 418 -5.51 9.99 7.67
CA ALA A 418 -6.72 9.19 7.51
C ALA A 418 -6.78 8.50 6.13
N ARG A 419 -6.39 9.22 5.06
CA ARG A 419 -6.32 8.65 3.71
C ARG A 419 -5.20 7.61 3.56
N LEU A 420 -4.04 7.83 4.17
CA LEU A 420 -2.97 6.82 4.23
C LEU A 420 -3.43 5.59 5.02
N GLY A 421 -4.18 5.79 6.13
CA GLY A 421 -4.79 4.70 6.87
C GLY A 421 -5.71 3.84 6.00
N LEU A 422 -6.53 4.47 5.17
CA LEU A 422 -7.39 3.77 4.21
C LEU A 422 -6.58 2.99 3.17
N LEU A 423 -5.52 3.59 2.63
CA LEU A 423 -4.63 2.92 1.69
C LEU A 423 -3.94 1.70 2.33
N ILE A 424 -3.49 1.83 3.59
CA ILE A 424 -2.89 0.72 4.35
C ILE A 424 -3.89 -0.42 4.49
N ALA A 425 -5.15 -0.13 4.86
CA ALA A 425 -6.19 -1.12 5.03
C ALA A 425 -6.49 -1.86 3.70
N GLU A 426 -6.63 -1.12 2.61
CA GLU A 426 -6.85 -1.69 1.27
C GLU A 426 -5.64 -2.50 0.77
N ALA A 427 -4.41 -2.03 1.06
CA ALA A 427 -3.18 -2.73 0.70
C ALA A 427 -3.07 -4.07 1.44
N TYR A 428 -3.32 -4.11 2.74
CA TYR A 428 -3.36 -5.38 3.48
C TYR A 428 -4.46 -6.31 2.97
N PHE A 429 -5.64 -5.77 2.64
CA PHE A 429 -6.73 -6.57 2.10
C PHE A 429 -6.34 -7.23 0.76
N ARG A 430 -5.70 -6.48 -0.14
CA ARG A 430 -5.19 -7.00 -1.43
C ARG A 430 -4.00 -7.95 -1.27
N ALA A 431 -3.23 -7.79 -0.21
CA ALA A 431 -2.15 -8.70 0.16
C ALA A 431 -2.67 -9.99 0.83
N GLU A 432 -3.99 -10.16 0.93
CA GLU A 432 -4.66 -11.24 1.65
C GLU A 432 -4.29 -11.32 3.15
N ASP A 433 -3.71 -10.25 3.67
CA ASP A 433 -3.42 -10.09 5.10
C ASP A 433 -4.66 -9.51 5.82
N TYR A 434 -5.71 -10.32 5.83
CA TYR A 434 -7.04 -9.89 6.26
C TYR A 434 -7.11 -9.45 7.72
N ARG A 435 -6.29 -10.03 8.59
CA ARG A 435 -6.23 -9.63 10.01
C ARG A 435 -5.71 -8.20 10.17
N ASN A 436 -4.59 -7.88 9.52
CA ASN A 436 -4.06 -6.52 9.54
C ASN A 436 -4.97 -5.54 8.79
N ALA A 437 -5.65 -5.99 7.74
CA ALA A 437 -6.65 -5.19 7.04
C ALA A 437 -7.82 -4.80 7.96
N ALA A 438 -8.37 -5.75 8.73
CA ALA A 438 -9.48 -5.51 9.65
C ALA A 438 -9.12 -4.49 10.74
N GLU A 439 -7.94 -4.62 11.37
CA GLU A 439 -7.43 -3.66 12.35
C GLU A 439 -7.17 -2.27 11.73
N ALA A 440 -6.65 -2.22 10.51
CA ALA A 440 -6.45 -0.96 9.81
C ALA A 440 -7.78 -0.28 9.47
N TYR A 441 -8.81 -1.00 8.99
CA TYR A 441 -10.15 -0.45 8.76
C TYR A 441 -10.78 0.06 10.06
N LYS A 442 -10.60 -0.65 11.18
CA LYS A 442 -11.04 -0.21 12.51
C LYS A 442 -10.39 1.12 12.91
N ALA A 443 -9.09 1.27 12.69
CA ALA A 443 -8.38 2.52 12.96
C ALA A 443 -8.89 3.67 12.08
N VAL A 444 -9.12 3.42 10.78
CA VAL A 444 -9.64 4.42 9.83
C VAL A 444 -11.05 4.89 10.20
N LEU A 445 -11.91 4.00 10.71
CA LEU A 445 -13.24 4.35 11.19
C LEU A 445 -13.19 5.43 12.29
N ASN A 446 -12.20 5.38 13.18
CA ASN A 446 -12.01 6.37 14.23
C ASN A 446 -11.49 7.72 13.69
N GLU A 447 -10.74 7.71 12.60
CA GLU A 447 -10.14 8.92 12.00
C GLU A 447 -11.09 9.65 11.07
N ARG A 448 -12.07 8.98 10.49
CA ARG A 448 -13.12 9.48 9.59
C ARG A 448 -12.54 10.31 8.43
N PRO A 449 -11.96 9.68 7.41
CA PRO A 449 -11.47 10.38 6.23
C PRO A 449 -12.61 11.06 5.46
N ASP A 450 -12.36 12.28 4.98
CA ASP A 450 -13.34 13.03 4.21
C ASP A 450 -13.70 12.30 2.90
N GLY A 451 -14.98 12.32 2.55
CA GLY A 451 -15.49 11.74 1.31
C GLY A 451 -15.63 10.21 1.33
N VAL A 452 -15.43 9.56 2.48
CA VAL A 452 -15.64 8.11 2.64
C VAL A 452 -16.80 7.86 3.59
N ALA A 453 -17.80 7.11 3.11
CA ALA A 453 -18.95 6.76 3.93
C ALA A 453 -18.54 5.78 5.05
N PRO A 454 -18.83 6.06 6.32
CA PRO A 454 -18.48 5.15 7.43
C PRO A 454 -19.07 3.76 7.27
N GLY A 455 -20.28 3.62 6.73
CA GLY A 455 -20.91 2.33 6.46
C GLY A 455 -20.11 1.46 5.48
N ALA A 456 -19.48 2.06 4.46
CA ALA A 456 -18.61 1.35 3.55
C ALA A 456 -17.33 0.82 4.24
N LEU A 457 -16.76 1.59 5.17
CA LEU A 457 -15.62 1.14 5.96
C LEU A 457 -15.99 0.02 6.92
N MET A 458 -17.17 0.10 7.53
CA MET A 458 -17.72 -0.96 8.39
C MET A 458 -17.90 -2.26 7.60
N PHE A 459 -18.46 -2.17 6.39
CA PHE A 459 -18.59 -3.30 5.48
C PHE A 459 -17.22 -3.93 5.15
N GLN A 460 -16.23 -3.11 4.77
CA GLN A 460 -14.89 -3.60 4.44
C GLN A 460 -14.21 -4.26 5.67
N ARG A 461 -14.40 -3.69 6.86
CA ARG A 461 -13.92 -4.30 8.10
C ARG A 461 -14.54 -5.68 8.33
N VAL A 462 -15.87 -5.78 8.23
CA VAL A 462 -16.57 -7.06 8.37
C VAL A 462 -16.08 -8.08 7.33
N LEU A 463 -15.93 -7.66 6.08
CA LEU A 463 -15.44 -8.53 5.02
C LEU A 463 -14.02 -9.04 5.31
N ALA A 464 -13.14 -8.16 5.82
CA ALA A 464 -11.79 -8.54 6.22
C ALA A 464 -11.81 -9.53 7.41
N GLU A 465 -12.65 -9.32 8.41
CA GLU A 465 -12.80 -10.26 9.54
C GLU A 465 -13.35 -11.63 9.10
N ILE A 466 -14.33 -11.65 8.20
CA ILE A 466 -14.84 -12.90 7.61
C ILE A 466 -13.72 -13.67 6.88
N ARG A 467 -12.91 -12.96 6.09
CA ARG A 467 -11.78 -13.57 5.37
C ARG A 467 -10.68 -14.05 6.33
N ALA A 468 -10.39 -13.27 7.39
CA ALA A 468 -9.42 -13.63 8.42
C ALA A 468 -9.84 -14.87 9.20
N ALA A 469 -11.15 -15.06 9.40
CA ALA A 469 -11.71 -16.26 10.07
C ALA A 469 -11.47 -17.56 9.29
N ASN A 470 -11.17 -17.50 8.00
CA ASN A 470 -10.83 -18.66 7.16
C ASN A 470 -11.76 -19.86 7.37
N PHE A 471 -13.07 -19.61 7.43
CA PHE A 471 -14.12 -20.59 7.67
C PHE A 471 -14.02 -21.35 9.01
N ASP A 472 -13.38 -20.78 10.03
CA ASP A 472 -13.34 -21.30 11.38
C ASP A 472 -14.56 -20.81 12.16
N GLY A 473 -15.39 -21.74 12.67
CA GLY A 473 -16.64 -21.43 13.37
C GLY A 473 -16.44 -20.58 14.63
N GLN A 474 -15.37 -20.77 15.41
CA GLN A 474 -15.10 -19.96 16.58
C GLN A 474 -14.75 -18.53 16.21
N GLN A 475 -13.96 -18.33 15.15
CA GLN A 475 -13.62 -16.99 14.67
C GLN A 475 -14.82 -16.30 14.03
N LEU A 476 -15.70 -17.04 13.35
CA LEU A 476 -16.96 -16.51 12.82
C LEU A 476 -17.93 -16.02 13.93
N ALA A 477 -17.91 -16.62 15.11
CA ALA A 477 -18.68 -16.13 16.26
C ALA A 477 -18.23 -14.73 16.72
N ALA A 478 -16.94 -14.42 16.59
CA ALA A 478 -16.44 -13.07 16.84
C ALA A 478 -16.95 -12.07 15.79
N VAL A 479 -17.03 -12.49 14.52
CA VAL A 479 -17.64 -11.67 13.45
C VAL A 479 -19.12 -11.42 13.70
N GLU A 480 -19.85 -12.41 14.20
CA GLU A 480 -21.25 -12.24 14.61
C GLU A 480 -21.40 -11.13 15.65
N THR A 481 -20.58 -11.18 16.70
CA THR A 481 -20.57 -10.15 17.75
C THR A 481 -20.26 -8.76 17.16
N LEU A 482 -19.28 -8.65 16.27
CA LEU A 482 -18.96 -7.41 15.59
C LEU A 482 -20.13 -6.88 14.76
N LEU A 483 -20.83 -7.73 14.02
CA LEU A 483 -22.01 -7.32 13.24
C LEU A 483 -23.12 -6.76 14.13
N ASP A 484 -23.35 -7.38 15.29
CA ASP A 484 -24.35 -6.93 16.26
C ASP A 484 -23.96 -5.59 16.93
N GLU A 485 -22.66 -5.35 17.13
CA GLU A 485 -22.14 -4.05 17.59
C GLU A 485 -22.33 -2.98 16.53
N LEU A 486 -21.88 -3.23 15.31
CA LEU A 486 -21.98 -2.28 14.21
C LEU A 486 -23.44 -1.97 13.83
N ALA A 487 -24.33 -2.95 13.94
CA ALA A 487 -25.76 -2.75 13.66
C ALA A 487 -26.45 -1.68 14.56
N ARG A 488 -25.83 -1.31 15.69
CA ARG A 488 -26.30 -0.24 16.60
C ARG A 488 -25.83 1.14 16.16
N ASP A 489 -24.84 1.22 15.27
CA ASP A 489 -24.34 2.49 14.75
C ASP A 489 -25.20 2.95 13.55
N PRO A 490 -25.88 4.11 13.63
CA PRO A 490 -26.72 4.63 12.54
C PRO A 490 -25.92 4.94 11.27
N ALA A 491 -24.59 5.07 11.34
CA ALA A 491 -23.73 5.26 10.20
C ALA A 491 -23.53 3.95 9.39
N PHE A 492 -23.89 2.80 9.96
CA PHE A 492 -23.91 1.54 9.22
C PHE A 492 -25.22 1.44 8.44
N ASP A 493 -25.23 2.06 7.28
CA ASP A 493 -26.42 2.16 6.43
C ASP A 493 -26.97 0.78 6.03
N PRO A 494 -28.27 0.68 5.74
CA PRO A 494 -28.93 -0.60 5.47
C PRO A 494 -28.29 -1.42 4.36
N VAL A 495 -27.79 -0.78 3.29
CA VAL A 495 -27.19 -1.49 2.13
C VAL A 495 -25.90 -2.20 2.55
N ASN A 496 -24.97 -1.46 3.18
CA ASN A 496 -23.70 -2.02 3.64
C ASN A 496 -23.90 -3.08 4.74
N ARG A 497 -24.86 -2.83 5.65
CA ARG A 497 -25.22 -3.81 6.69
C ARG A 497 -25.73 -5.12 6.08
N TRP A 498 -26.67 -5.07 5.15
CA TRP A 498 -27.25 -6.25 4.56
C TRP A 498 -26.26 -7.02 3.68
N GLN A 499 -25.38 -6.32 2.97
CA GLN A 499 -24.27 -6.95 2.25
C GLN A 499 -23.31 -7.68 3.19
N SER A 500 -23.05 -7.11 4.37
CA SER A 500 -22.24 -7.75 5.40
C SER A 500 -22.88 -9.04 5.90
N GLU A 501 -24.18 -9.00 6.22
CA GLU A 501 -24.95 -10.18 6.66
C GLU A 501 -25.03 -11.27 5.58
N TRP A 502 -25.13 -10.87 4.30
CA TRP A 502 -25.04 -11.81 3.18
C TRP A 502 -23.70 -12.54 3.16
N ASN A 503 -22.58 -11.80 3.21
CA ASN A 503 -21.24 -12.41 3.20
C ASN A 503 -21.02 -13.29 4.43
N PHE A 504 -21.50 -12.87 5.59
CA PHE A 504 -21.42 -13.65 6.81
C PHE A 504 -22.20 -14.96 6.74
N ALA A 505 -23.44 -14.92 6.25
CA ALA A 505 -24.25 -16.13 6.03
C ALA A 505 -23.58 -17.11 5.04
N GLN A 506 -22.96 -16.60 3.99
CA GLN A 506 -22.20 -17.45 3.05
C GLN A 506 -20.96 -18.08 3.72
N ALA A 507 -20.27 -17.33 4.57
CA ALA A 507 -19.12 -17.85 5.32
C ALA A 507 -19.54 -18.95 6.32
N LEU A 508 -20.65 -18.77 7.02
CA LEU A 508 -21.22 -19.79 7.91
C LEU A 508 -21.56 -21.08 7.14
N LEU A 509 -22.22 -20.97 5.99
CA LEU A 509 -22.52 -22.12 5.15
C LEU A 509 -21.26 -22.87 4.69
N ALA A 510 -20.18 -22.13 4.40
CA ALA A 510 -18.90 -22.71 3.98
C ALA A 510 -18.10 -23.33 5.13
N ALA A 511 -18.32 -22.89 6.38
CA ALA A 511 -17.60 -23.36 7.57
C ALA A 511 -18.02 -24.76 8.02
N GLY A 512 -19.23 -25.18 7.70
CA GLY A 512 -19.77 -26.49 8.11
C GLY A 512 -19.05 -27.66 7.45
N LYS A 513 -18.09 -28.27 8.15
CA LYS A 513 -17.30 -29.43 7.67
C LYS A 513 -18.02 -30.76 7.80
N THR A 514 -18.99 -30.86 8.70
CA THR A 514 -19.82 -32.08 8.92
C THR A 514 -21.29 -31.75 8.69
N GLU A 515 -22.13 -32.73 8.43
CA GLU A 515 -23.57 -32.50 8.24
C GLU A 515 -24.23 -31.86 9.49
N ALA A 516 -23.81 -32.25 10.69
CA ALA A 516 -24.28 -31.62 11.92
C ALA A 516 -23.83 -30.13 12.02
N ALA A 517 -22.58 -29.86 11.72
CA ALA A 517 -22.05 -28.48 11.71
C ALA A 517 -22.72 -27.61 10.62
N LYS A 518 -22.88 -28.14 9.41
CA LYS A 518 -23.62 -27.43 8.33
C LYS A 518 -25.02 -27.02 8.77
N LYS A 519 -25.73 -27.89 9.42
CA LYS A 519 -27.10 -27.65 9.92
C LYS A 519 -27.11 -26.59 11.02
N THR A 520 -26.14 -26.59 11.91
CA THR A 520 -25.99 -25.60 12.99
C THR A 520 -25.66 -24.23 12.43
N GLU A 521 -24.66 -24.13 11.55
CA GLU A 521 -24.24 -22.90 10.93
C GLU A 521 -25.32 -22.29 10.01
N ALA A 522 -26.01 -23.15 9.25
CA ALA A 522 -27.18 -22.74 8.47
C ALA A 522 -28.32 -22.24 9.38
N GLY A 523 -28.53 -22.84 10.54
CA GLY A 523 -29.50 -22.38 11.52
C GLY A 523 -29.22 -20.99 12.06
N THR A 524 -27.96 -20.71 12.40
CA THR A 524 -27.51 -19.38 12.82
C THR A 524 -27.74 -18.35 11.72
N ALA A 525 -27.31 -18.65 10.51
CA ALA A 525 -27.51 -17.77 9.34
C ALA A 525 -29.01 -17.53 9.08
N PHE A 526 -29.83 -18.57 9.15
CA PHE A 526 -31.28 -18.49 8.92
C PHE A 526 -31.97 -17.58 9.94
N ALA A 527 -31.66 -17.71 11.22
CA ALA A 527 -32.22 -16.89 12.29
C ALA A 527 -31.88 -15.40 12.10
N ARG A 528 -30.64 -15.10 11.68
CA ARG A 528 -30.20 -13.72 11.39
C ARG A 528 -30.93 -13.12 10.19
N ILE A 529 -30.98 -13.85 9.08
CA ILE A 529 -31.65 -13.37 7.84
C ILE A 529 -33.16 -13.17 8.07
N ASN A 530 -33.83 -14.06 8.80
CA ASN A 530 -35.23 -13.87 9.17
C ASN A 530 -35.43 -12.58 9.97
N ARG A 531 -34.65 -12.37 11.03
CA ARG A 531 -34.74 -11.16 11.85
C ARG A 531 -34.56 -9.91 11.03
N LEU A 532 -33.61 -9.90 10.10
CA LEU A 532 -33.36 -8.76 9.22
C LEU A 532 -34.55 -8.48 8.30
N LEU A 533 -35.09 -9.51 7.66
CA LEU A 533 -36.22 -9.39 6.75
C LEU A 533 -37.51 -8.96 7.47
N ASP A 534 -37.74 -9.48 8.68
CA ASP A 534 -38.91 -9.19 9.49
C ASP A 534 -38.85 -7.76 10.09
N THR A 535 -37.66 -7.25 10.34
CA THR A 535 -37.42 -5.89 10.89
C THR A 535 -37.09 -4.84 9.83
N ALA A 536 -37.11 -5.21 8.53
CA ALA A 536 -36.77 -4.32 7.44
C ALA A 536 -37.68 -3.10 7.41
N PRO A 537 -37.10 -1.87 7.37
CA PRO A 537 -37.91 -0.64 7.32
C PRO A 537 -38.70 -0.57 6.03
N ALA A 538 -39.93 0.00 6.13
CA ALA A 538 -40.76 0.34 4.98
C ALA A 538 -40.58 1.83 4.63
N GLY A 539 -40.69 2.21 3.36
CA GLY A 539 -40.62 3.61 2.93
C GLY A 539 -39.20 4.09 2.56
N SER A 540 -38.87 5.34 2.85
CA SER A 540 -37.60 5.98 2.41
C SER A 540 -36.31 5.36 2.96
N GLY A 541 -36.40 4.51 3.97
CA GLY A 541 -35.32 3.71 4.49
C GLY A 541 -35.32 2.26 3.99
N ALA A 542 -36.19 1.94 3.01
CA ALA A 542 -36.33 0.59 2.49
C ALA A 542 -35.07 0.17 1.72
N LEU A 543 -34.77 -1.11 1.81
CA LEU A 543 -33.70 -1.72 1.01
C LEU A 543 -34.00 -1.59 -0.49
N PRO A 544 -32.95 -1.44 -1.32
CA PRO A 544 -33.10 -1.59 -2.75
C PRO A 544 -33.81 -2.91 -3.08
N PRO A 545 -34.84 -2.90 -3.92
CA PRO A 545 -35.64 -4.11 -4.24
C PRO A 545 -34.78 -5.31 -4.67
N GLU A 546 -33.72 -5.06 -5.42
CA GLU A 546 -32.78 -6.10 -5.85
C GLU A 546 -32.00 -6.74 -4.70
N LEU A 547 -31.60 -5.97 -3.69
CA LEU A 547 -30.93 -6.52 -2.50
C LEU A 547 -31.91 -7.33 -1.66
N ARG A 548 -33.12 -6.80 -1.49
CA ARG A 548 -34.18 -7.50 -0.75
C ARG A 548 -34.51 -8.86 -1.33
N VAL A 549 -34.72 -8.96 -2.64
CA VAL A 549 -35.07 -10.23 -3.29
C VAL A 549 -33.94 -11.25 -3.18
N ARG A 550 -32.68 -10.82 -3.21
CA ARG A 550 -31.52 -11.69 -2.98
C ARG A 550 -31.49 -12.24 -1.55
N MET A 551 -31.80 -11.40 -0.55
CA MET A 551 -31.89 -11.85 0.85
C MET A 551 -33.05 -12.79 1.08
N GLU A 552 -34.19 -12.57 0.45
CA GLU A 552 -35.35 -13.50 0.51
C GLU A 552 -35.00 -14.83 -0.17
N TRP A 553 -34.27 -14.83 -1.27
CA TRP A 553 -33.75 -16.04 -1.88
C TRP A 553 -32.79 -16.79 -0.93
N LEU A 554 -31.87 -16.04 -0.27
CA LEU A 554 -30.96 -16.64 0.74
C LEU A 554 -31.75 -17.26 1.89
N ARG A 555 -32.82 -16.61 2.36
CA ARG A 555 -33.73 -17.16 3.37
C ARG A 555 -34.35 -18.49 2.91
N ALA A 556 -34.84 -18.57 1.68
CA ALA A 556 -35.40 -19.79 1.12
C ALA A 556 -34.38 -20.93 1.05
N ARG A 557 -33.15 -20.62 0.64
CA ARG A 557 -32.03 -21.57 0.60
C ARG A 557 -31.67 -22.07 2.01
N LEU A 558 -31.52 -21.15 2.97
CA LEU A 558 -31.20 -21.48 4.36
C LEU A 558 -32.28 -22.33 5.03
N ALA A 559 -33.57 -22.09 4.71
CA ALA A 559 -34.66 -22.95 5.18
C ALA A 559 -34.49 -24.39 4.69
N LEU A 560 -34.06 -24.58 3.43
CA LEU A 560 -33.77 -25.92 2.92
C LEU A 560 -32.60 -26.60 3.67
N GLU A 561 -31.48 -25.87 3.81
CA GLU A 561 -30.26 -26.37 4.48
C GLU A 561 -30.51 -26.71 5.96
N THR A 562 -31.46 -26.02 6.60
CA THR A 562 -31.85 -26.29 7.99
C THR A 562 -32.91 -27.40 8.14
N GLY A 563 -33.30 -28.04 7.01
CA GLY A 563 -34.29 -29.12 7.01
C GLY A 563 -35.73 -28.65 7.21
N GLN A 564 -36.07 -27.48 6.66
CA GLN A 564 -37.42 -26.91 6.72
C GLN A 564 -38.04 -26.77 5.31
N PRO A 565 -38.25 -27.89 4.60
CA PRO A 565 -38.66 -27.87 3.19
C PRO A 565 -40.02 -27.23 2.95
N GLU A 566 -40.97 -27.29 3.87
CA GLU A 566 -42.27 -26.62 3.76
C GLU A 566 -42.13 -25.10 3.79
N GLN A 567 -41.19 -24.57 4.57
CA GLN A 567 -40.91 -23.12 4.58
C GLN A 567 -40.22 -22.72 3.28
N THR A 568 -39.30 -23.55 2.81
CA THR A 568 -38.62 -23.33 1.51
C THR A 568 -39.66 -23.20 0.38
N LEU A 569 -40.67 -24.09 0.33
CA LEU A 569 -41.72 -24.01 -0.69
C LEU A 569 -42.46 -22.71 -0.64
N ARG A 570 -42.86 -22.23 0.53
CA ARG A 570 -43.54 -20.94 0.70
C ARG A 570 -42.70 -19.74 0.24
N TYR A 571 -41.44 -19.70 0.68
CA TYR A 571 -40.52 -18.60 0.30
C TYR A 571 -40.20 -18.63 -1.19
N ALA A 572 -39.96 -19.80 -1.75
CA ALA A 572 -39.66 -19.95 -3.17
C ALA A 572 -40.86 -19.62 -4.08
N GLU A 573 -42.10 -19.89 -3.66
CA GLU A 573 -43.30 -19.49 -4.38
C GLU A 573 -43.43 -17.96 -4.46
N ASP A 574 -43.16 -17.25 -3.35
CA ASP A 574 -43.18 -15.79 -3.32
C ASP A 574 -42.10 -15.19 -4.22
N LEU A 575 -40.93 -15.81 -4.34
CA LEU A 575 -39.83 -15.39 -5.19
C LEU A 575 -40.11 -15.55 -6.70
N GLY A 576 -41.01 -16.48 -7.07
CA GLY A 576 -41.45 -16.67 -8.45
C GLY A 576 -42.36 -15.57 -8.98
N ARG A 577 -42.83 -14.64 -8.14
CA ARG A 577 -43.70 -13.53 -8.53
C ARG A 577 -42.91 -12.32 -9.01
N PRO A 578 -43.28 -11.65 -10.12
CA PRO A 578 -42.65 -10.42 -10.56
C PRO A 578 -42.70 -9.33 -9.49
N ARG A 579 -41.62 -8.55 -9.35
CA ARG A 579 -41.49 -7.48 -8.35
C ARG A 579 -41.09 -6.15 -8.99
N GLU A 580 -41.77 -5.09 -8.59
CA GLU A 580 -41.44 -3.74 -9.01
C GLU A 580 -40.03 -3.33 -8.52
N GLY A 581 -39.26 -2.65 -9.37
CA GLY A 581 -37.92 -2.17 -9.07
C GLY A 581 -36.82 -3.23 -9.13
N VAL A 582 -37.13 -4.46 -9.58
CA VAL A 582 -36.16 -5.52 -9.84
C VAL A 582 -35.96 -5.69 -11.33
N SER A 583 -34.72 -5.71 -11.82
CA SER A 583 -34.41 -5.91 -13.24
C SER A 583 -34.92 -7.26 -13.77
N LEU A 584 -35.35 -7.32 -15.04
CA LEU A 584 -35.86 -8.55 -15.64
C LEU A 584 -34.84 -9.70 -15.60
N SER A 585 -33.57 -9.36 -15.78
CA SER A 585 -32.49 -10.37 -15.67
C SER A 585 -32.37 -10.97 -14.27
N LEU A 586 -32.43 -10.15 -13.23
CA LEU A 586 -32.41 -10.63 -11.85
C LEU A 586 -33.70 -11.39 -11.48
N GLN A 587 -34.85 -10.96 -12.00
CA GLN A 587 -36.10 -11.72 -11.82
C GLN A 587 -36.02 -13.12 -12.42
N ALA A 588 -35.45 -13.24 -13.62
CA ALA A 588 -35.25 -14.54 -14.27
C ALA A 588 -34.25 -15.41 -13.48
N GLU A 589 -33.14 -14.82 -13.03
CA GLU A 589 -32.13 -15.51 -12.21
C GLU A 589 -32.73 -16.02 -10.88
N ILE A 590 -33.41 -15.15 -10.16
CA ILE A 590 -34.01 -15.50 -8.86
C ILE A 590 -35.18 -16.48 -9.04
N GLY A 591 -36.05 -16.26 -10.06
CA GLY A 591 -37.18 -17.13 -10.34
C GLY A 591 -36.76 -18.55 -10.74
N SER A 592 -35.76 -18.68 -11.60
CA SER A 592 -35.18 -19.97 -11.97
C SER A 592 -34.51 -20.67 -10.79
N SER A 593 -33.76 -19.94 -9.98
CA SER A 593 -33.14 -20.48 -8.77
C SER A 593 -34.16 -20.85 -7.68
N ALA A 594 -35.25 -20.09 -7.54
CA ALA A 594 -36.36 -20.41 -6.66
C ALA A 594 -37.10 -21.69 -7.10
N ALA A 595 -37.29 -21.88 -8.42
CA ALA A 595 -37.85 -23.13 -8.94
C ALA A 595 -36.96 -24.35 -8.60
N LEU A 596 -35.65 -24.19 -8.68
CA LEU A 596 -34.71 -25.23 -8.28
C LEU A 596 -34.82 -25.54 -6.78
N LEU A 597 -34.93 -24.54 -5.89
CA LEU A 597 -35.15 -24.72 -4.46
C LEU A 597 -36.49 -25.43 -4.17
N ARG A 598 -37.54 -25.09 -4.92
CA ARG A 598 -38.85 -25.80 -4.83
C ARG A 598 -38.70 -27.28 -5.12
N ALA A 599 -38.04 -27.65 -6.21
CA ALA A 599 -37.83 -29.04 -6.58
C ALA A 599 -37.03 -29.81 -5.52
N GLN A 600 -35.98 -29.18 -4.96
CA GLN A 600 -35.19 -29.76 -3.89
C GLN A 600 -36.03 -29.96 -2.61
N ALA A 601 -36.88 -29.00 -2.28
CA ALA A 601 -37.80 -29.12 -1.14
C ALA A 601 -38.87 -30.21 -1.36
N ASP A 602 -39.41 -30.32 -2.58
CA ASP A 602 -40.36 -31.37 -2.94
C ASP A 602 -39.68 -32.76 -2.88
N PHE A 603 -38.44 -32.93 -3.32
CA PHE A 603 -37.66 -34.15 -3.15
C PHE A 603 -37.45 -34.49 -1.67
N ALA A 604 -37.14 -33.50 -0.83
CA ALA A 604 -36.97 -33.70 0.60
C ALA A 604 -38.26 -34.14 1.30
N LEU A 605 -39.41 -33.79 0.76
CA LEU A 605 -40.74 -34.18 1.22
C LEU A 605 -41.27 -35.47 0.58
N GLY A 606 -40.48 -36.14 -0.28
CA GLY A 606 -40.89 -37.32 -1.01
C GLY A 606 -41.90 -37.05 -2.13
N ARG A 607 -42.10 -35.82 -2.56
CA ARG A 607 -43.04 -35.41 -3.60
C ARG A 607 -42.39 -35.43 -5.01
N GLU A 608 -41.94 -36.64 -5.40
CA GLU A 608 -41.10 -36.81 -6.62
C GLU A 608 -41.74 -36.28 -7.88
N GLN A 609 -43.02 -36.51 -8.09
CA GLN A 609 -43.75 -36.07 -9.30
C GLN A 609 -43.81 -34.54 -9.38
N ALA A 610 -44.09 -33.89 -8.25
CA ALA A 610 -44.13 -32.43 -8.19
C ALA A 610 -42.73 -31.82 -8.49
N ALA A 611 -41.69 -32.41 -7.91
CA ALA A 611 -40.30 -32.00 -8.18
C ALA A 611 -39.96 -32.14 -9.68
N ALA A 612 -40.29 -33.29 -10.28
CA ALA A 612 -40.01 -33.55 -11.70
C ALA A 612 -40.74 -32.55 -12.63
N GLU A 613 -41.99 -32.24 -12.32
CA GLU A 613 -42.78 -31.24 -13.09
C GLU A 613 -42.13 -29.83 -12.98
N VAL A 614 -41.72 -29.43 -11.79
CA VAL A 614 -41.03 -28.17 -11.55
C VAL A 614 -39.72 -28.10 -12.34
N LEU A 615 -38.90 -29.16 -12.29
CA LEU A 615 -37.62 -29.20 -13.03
C LEU A 615 -37.80 -29.23 -14.52
N LYS A 616 -38.83 -29.91 -15.03
CA LYS A 616 -39.19 -29.91 -16.43
C LYS A 616 -39.53 -28.47 -16.92
N LYS A 617 -40.42 -27.82 -16.19
CA LYS A 617 -40.84 -26.45 -16.50
C LYS A 617 -39.65 -25.47 -16.38
N LEU A 618 -38.78 -25.63 -15.38
CA LEU A 618 -37.57 -24.82 -15.23
C LEU A 618 -36.67 -24.93 -16.47
N ARG A 619 -36.49 -26.12 -17.04
CA ARG A 619 -35.69 -26.35 -18.27
C ARG A 619 -36.36 -25.81 -19.52
N GLU A 620 -37.70 -25.82 -19.56
CA GLU A 620 -38.45 -25.25 -20.69
C GLU A 620 -38.44 -23.72 -20.66
N ASP A 621 -38.71 -23.08 -19.50
CA ASP A 621 -38.85 -21.65 -19.37
C ASP A 621 -37.49 -20.89 -19.29
N PHE A 622 -36.43 -21.56 -18.79
CA PHE A 622 -35.14 -20.95 -18.46
C PHE A 622 -33.93 -21.73 -18.99
N HIS A 623 -34.05 -22.29 -20.18
CA HIS A 623 -33.09 -23.24 -20.78
C HIS A 623 -31.62 -22.87 -20.62
N ASP A 624 -31.24 -21.60 -20.79
CA ASP A 624 -29.84 -21.13 -20.78
C ASP A 624 -29.35 -20.66 -19.41
N LEU A 625 -30.22 -20.66 -18.39
CA LEU A 625 -29.83 -20.20 -17.07
C LEU A 625 -29.18 -21.32 -16.25
N ASP A 626 -28.22 -20.92 -15.41
CA ASP A 626 -27.43 -21.83 -14.56
C ASP A 626 -28.31 -22.77 -13.72
N ALA A 627 -29.43 -22.26 -13.18
CA ALA A 627 -30.37 -23.06 -12.40
C ALA A 627 -31.00 -24.20 -13.21
N ALA A 628 -31.31 -23.96 -14.49
CA ALA A 628 -31.89 -24.98 -15.37
C ALA A 628 -30.85 -26.08 -15.69
N ILE A 629 -29.60 -25.68 -15.95
CA ILE A 629 -28.50 -26.62 -16.18
C ILE A 629 -28.21 -27.42 -14.90
N LYS A 630 -28.11 -26.77 -13.75
CA LYS A 630 -27.90 -27.40 -12.43
C LYS A 630 -29.03 -28.36 -12.07
N SER A 631 -30.22 -28.15 -12.58
CA SER A 631 -31.38 -29.01 -12.34
C SER A 631 -31.16 -30.49 -12.73
N TYR A 632 -30.36 -30.70 -13.82
CA TYR A 632 -29.97 -32.05 -14.25
C TYR A 632 -29.11 -32.75 -13.17
N VAL A 633 -28.19 -32.02 -12.53
CA VAL A 633 -27.37 -32.54 -11.45
C VAL A 633 -28.23 -32.90 -10.24
N ILE A 634 -29.14 -32.03 -9.84
CA ILE A 634 -30.01 -32.25 -8.67
C ILE A 634 -30.89 -33.46 -8.87
N GLU A 635 -31.54 -33.58 -10.04
CA GLU A 635 -32.41 -34.74 -10.35
C GLU A 635 -31.60 -36.05 -10.47
N ALA A 636 -30.42 -35.96 -11.09
CA ALA A 636 -29.54 -37.14 -11.19
C ALA A 636 -29.06 -37.63 -9.83
N ASN A 637 -28.63 -36.73 -8.96
CA ASN A 637 -28.17 -37.07 -7.60
C ASN A 637 -29.31 -37.69 -6.75
N TYR A 638 -30.52 -37.12 -6.86
CA TYR A 638 -31.70 -37.73 -6.21
C TYR A 638 -31.98 -39.14 -6.71
N ASN A 639 -31.98 -39.36 -8.04
CA ASN A 639 -32.22 -40.67 -8.62
C ASN A 639 -31.09 -41.67 -8.29
N ALA A 640 -29.84 -41.26 -8.23
CA ALA A 640 -28.74 -42.09 -7.79
C ALA A 640 -28.90 -42.50 -6.32
N GLY A 641 -29.33 -41.61 -5.43
CA GLY A 641 -29.66 -41.89 -4.04
C GLY A 641 -30.86 -42.84 -3.83
N GLN A 642 -31.69 -43.01 -4.87
CA GLN A 642 -32.82 -43.95 -4.91
C GLN A 642 -32.48 -45.22 -5.70
N ASP A 643 -31.22 -45.56 -5.90
CA ASP A 643 -30.71 -46.69 -6.69
C ASP A 643 -31.17 -46.71 -8.18
N ARG A 644 -31.71 -45.59 -8.67
CA ARG A 644 -32.13 -45.42 -10.07
C ARG A 644 -30.97 -44.92 -10.93
N THR A 645 -29.86 -45.64 -10.91
CA THR A 645 -28.57 -45.25 -11.53
C THR A 645 -28.66 -45.01 -13.04
N ALA A 646 -29.51 -45.80 -13.74
CA ALA A 646 -29.70 -45.60 -15.20
C ALA A 646 -30.32 -44.22 -15.55
N VAL A 647 -31.28 -43.76 -14.74
CA VAL A 647 -31.93 -42.44 -14.88
C VAL A 647 -30.91 -41.33 -14.60
N ALA A 648 -30.13 -41.48 -13.51
CA ALA A 648 -29.10 -40.57 -13.15
C ALA A 648 -28.06 -40.39 -14.27
N GLN A 649 -27.58 -41.51 -14.84
CA GLN A 649 -26.65 -41.48 -15.99
C GLN A 649 -27.23 -40.82 -17.22
N GLN A 650 -28.50 -41.05 -17.53
CA GLN A 650 -29.20 -40.45 -18.65
C GLN A 650 -29.25 -38.89 -18.53
N LEU A 651 -29.58 -38.41 -17.33
CA LEU A 651 -29.63 -36.97 -17.03
C LEU A 651 -28.25 -36.32 -17.12
N LEU A 652 -27.23 -36.96 -16.54
CA LEU A 652 -25.85 -36.42 -16.54
C LEU A 652 -25.25 -36.45 -17.95
N ASN A 653 -25.50 -37.52 -18.74
CA ASN A 653 -25.07 -37.55 -20.14
C ASN A 653 -25.72 -36.43 -20.94
N LYS A 654 -27.03 -36.22 -20.77
CA LYS A 654 -27.73 -35.14 -21.43
C LYS A 654 -27.17 -33.78 -21.06
N LEU A 655 -26.81 -33.55 -19.79
CA LEU A 655 -26.15 -32.33 -19.35
C LEU A 655 -24.80 -32.14 -20.05
N ALA A 656 -23.94 -33.16 -20.07
CA ALA A 656 -22.62 -33.09 -20.68
C ALA A 656 -22.67 -32.85 -22.20
N ASP A 657 -23.66 -33.42 -22.88
CA ASP A 657 -23.81 -33.33 -24.34
C ASP A 657 -24.50 -32.01 -24.77
N ASP A 658 -25.56 -31.58 -24.07
CA ASP A 658 -26.32 -30.38 -24.41
C ASP A 658 -25.60 -29.09 -23.94
N PHE A 659 -24.84 -29.16 -22.84
CA PHE A 659 -24.18 -28.01 -22.20
C PHE A 659 -22.67 -28.20 -21.98
N PRO A 660 -21.88 -28.52 -23.03
CA PRO A 660 -20.44 -28.84 -22.87
C PRO A 660 -19.60 -27.67 -22.36
N LYS A 661 -20.09 -26.44 -22.41
CA LYS A 661 -19.42 -25.27 -21.87
C LYS A 661 -19.83 -24.93 -20.43
N SER A 662 -20.76 -25.66 -19.86
CA SER A 662 -21.19 -25.46 -18.47
C SER A 662 -20.12 -25.89 -17.49
N THR A 663 -20.06 -25.20 -16.36
CA THR A 663 -19.22 -25.57 -15.21
C THR A 663 -19.60 -26.92 -14.62
N TYR A 664 -20.80 -27.44 -14.91
CA TYR A 664 -21.30 -28.75 -14.46
C TYR A 664 -20.95 -29.90 -15.41
N ALA A 665 -20.52 -29.63 -16.64
CA ALA A 665 -20.21 -30.69 -17.61
C ALA A 665 -19.03 -31.59 -17.17
N PRO A 666 -17.91 -31.06 -16.60
CA PRO A 666 -16.86 -31.94 -16.05
C PRO A 666 -17.37 -32.82 -14.90
N TYR A 667 -18.18 -32.26 -14.00
CA TYR A 667 -18.81 -33.01 -12.92
C TYR A 667 -19.70 -34.14 -13.44
N ALA A 668 -20.52 -33.84 -14.45
CA ALA A 668 -21.40 -34.83 -15.05
C ALA A 668 -20.63 -36.00 -15.65
N LEU A 669 -19.55 -35.71 -16.42
CA LEU A 669 -18.69 -36.76 -16.96
C LEU A 669 -18.04 -37.60 -15.89
N TYR A 670 -17.55 -36.96 -14.82
CA TYR A 670 -16.93 -37.63 -13.67
C TYR A 670 -17.91 -38.55 -12.99
N GLN A 671 -19.11 -38.08 -12.68
CA GLN A 671 -20.13 -38.89 -12.00
C GLN A 671 -20.63 -40.05 -12.86
N VAL A 672 -20.83 -39.83 -14.16
CA VAL A 672 -21.21 -40.92 -15.08
C VAL A 672 -20.13 -42.01 -15.11
N ALA A 673 -18.85 -41.60 -15.18
CA ALA A 673 -17.74 -42.57 -15.15
C ALA A 673 -17.70 -43.37 -13.84
N LEU A 674 -17.95 -42.76 -12.68
CA LEU A 674 -18.05 -43.43 -11.40
C LEU A 674 -19.21 -44.44 -11.37
N LEU A 675 -20.41 -44.04 -11.82
CA LEU A 675 -21.57 -44.94 -11.88
C LEU A 675 -21.35 -46.14 -12.82
N GLU A 676 -20.66 -45.94 -13.97
CA GLU A 676 -20.24 -47.02 -14.83
C GLU A 676 -19.24 -47.96 -14.14
N SER A 677 -18.24 -47.41 -13.43
CA SER A 677 -17.21 -48.20 -12.76
C SER A 677 -17.75 -49.08 -11.65
N GLN A 678 -18.85 -48.67 -10.97
CA GLN A 678 -19.49 -49.42 -9.91
C GLN A 678 -20.16 -50.71 -10.39
N ARG A 679 -20.56 -50.81 -11.68
CA ARG A 679 -21.13 -52.00 -12.27
C ARG A 679 -20.14 -53.17 -12.34
N GLY A 680 -18.85 -52.89 -12.37
CA GLY A 680 -17.76 -53.86 -12.23
C GLY A 680 -17.49 -54.78 -13.40
N GLN A 681 -18.34 -54.80 -14.43
CA GLN A 681 -18.11 -55.57 -15.65
C GLN A 681 -17.02 -54.93 -16.50
N GLU A 682 -16.20 -55.71 -17.19
CA GLU A 682 -15.07 -55.22 -17.98
C GLU A 682 -15.48 -54.14 -19.02
N ALA A 683 -16.61 -54.37 -19.70
CA ALA A 683 -17.15 -53.39 -20.66
C ALA A 683 -17.47 -52.04 -20.00
N ASN A 684 -18.04 -52.04 -18.77
CA ASN A 684 -18.37 -50.83 -18.03
C ASN A 684 -17.12 -50.13 -17.50
N LEU A 685 -16.09 -50.90 -17.08
CA LEU A 685 -14.80 -50.34 -16.64
C LEU A 685 -14.09 -49.62 -17.81
N LYS A 686 -14.11 -50.22 -19.01
CA LYS A 686 -13.55 -49.59 -20.22
C LYS A 686 -14.31 -48.33 -20.61
N GLU A 687 -15.65 -48.35 -20.52
CA GLU A 687 -16.45 -47.16 -20.80
C GLU A 687 -16.21 -46.04 -19.78
N ALA A 688 -16.10 -46.39 -18.49
CA ALA A 688 -15.73 -45.45 -17.45
C ALA A 688 -14.35 -44.80 -17.72
N ASN A 689 -13.36 -45.61 -18.14
CA ASN A 689 -12.04 -45.14 -18.50
C ASN A 689 -12.10 -44.14 -19.68
N ASN A 690 -12.89 -44.43 -20.71
CA ASN A 690 -13.06 -43.52 -21.87
C ASN A 690 -13.69 -42.20 -21.46
N ARG A 691 -14.62 -42.22 -20.48
CA ARG A 691 -15.25 -40.97 -19.98
C ARG A 691 -14.31 -40.12 -19.13
N PHE A 692 -13.47 -40.74 -18.31
CA PHE A 692 -12.43 -40.03 -17.60
C PHE A 692 -11.43 -39.40 -18.59
N GLU A 693 -11.02 -40.12 -19.63
CA GLU A 693 -10.17 -39.60 -20.68
C GLU A 693 -10.82 -38.42 -21.41
N LYS A 694 -12.11 -38.50 -21.74
CA LYS A 694 -12.87 -37.39 -22.33
C LYS A 694 -12.89 -36.19 -21.40
N LEU A 695 -13.08 -36.37 -20.09
CA LEU A 695 -13.03 -35.28 -19.09
C LEU A 695 -11.65 -34.62 -19.10
N ILE A 696 -10.58 -35.42 -18.97
CA ILE A 696 -9.20 -34.94 -18.84
C ILE A 696 -8.77 -34.15 -20.08
N THR A 697 -9.16 -34.63 -21.27
CA THR A 697 -8.78 -34.00 -22.53
C THR A 697 -9.62 -32.77 -22.88
N THR A 698 -10.92 -32.80 -22.55
CA THR A 698 -11.84 -31.71 -22.89
C THR A 698 -11.77 -30.57 -21.87
N TYR A 699 -11.51 -30.90 -20.58
CA TYR A 699 -11.52 -29.94 -19.48
C TYR A 699 -10.22 -29.99 -18.64
N PRO A 700 -9.05 -29.75 -19.22
CA PRO A 700 -7.75 -29.95 -18.58
C PRO A 700 -7.51 -29.06 -17.35
N GLN A 701 -8.30 -28.01 -17.17
CA GLN A 701 -8.23 -27.08 -16.04
C GLN A 701 -9.32 -27.35 -14.97
N SER A 702 -10.12 -28.38 -15.13
CA SER A 702 -11.15 -28.72 -14.17
C SER A 702 -10.55 -29.26 -12.86
N GLU A 703 -11.18 -28.92 -11.74
CA GLU A 703 -10.86 -29.47 -10.41
C GLU A 703 -10.95 -31.00 -10.36
N PHE A 704 -11.77 -31.62 -11.22
CA PHE A 704 -11.93 -33.07 -11.28
C PHE A 704 -10.81 -33.82 -12.02
N VAL A 705 -9.86 -33.12 -12.61
CA VAL A 705 -8.78 -33.79 -13.41
C VAL A 705 -7.88 -34.67 -12.56
N PHE A 706 -7.55 -34.26 -11.35
CA PHE A 706 -6.77 -35.07 -10.43
C PHE A 706 -7.51 -36.37 -10.08
N ASP A 707 -8.76 -36.26 -9.61
CA ASP A 707 -9.58 -37.37 -9.20
C ASP A 707 -9.91 -38.31 -10.39
N ALA A 708 -10.22 -37.74 -11.56
CA ALA A 708 -10.46 -38.50 -12.79
C ALA A 708 -9.24 -39.33 -13.22
N ARG A 709 -8.03 -38.77 -13.15
CA ARG A 709 -6.80 -39.54 -13.42
C ARG A 709 -6.54 -40.59 -12.38
N PHE A 710 -6.79 -40.28 -11.10
CA PHE A 710 -6.63 -41.26 -10.04
C PHE A 710 -7.57 -42.43 -10.23
N GLU A 711 -8.86 -42.20 -10.46
CA GLU A 711 -9.85 -43.25 -10.74
C GLU A 711 -9.51 -44.02 -12.04
N GLN A 712 -9.04 -43.34 -13.08
CA GLN A 712 -8.54 -43.97 -14.30
C GLN A 712 -7.41 -45.00 -13.99
N GLY A 713 -6.45 -44.60 -13.17
CA GLY A 713 -5.40 -45.52 -12.71
C GLY A 713 -5.96 -46.72 -11.93
N GLN A 714 -6.96 -46.49 -11.07
CA GLN A 714 -7.64 -47.57 -10.36
C GLN A 714 -8.39 -48.51 -11.29
N LEU A 715 -9.08 -47.99 -12.32
CA LEU A 715 -9.76 -48.82 -13.34
C LEU A 715 -8.79 -49.67 -14.15
N LEU A 716 -7.69 -49.11 -14.60
CA LEU A 716 -6.62 -49.80 -15.32
C LEU A 716 -6.04 -50.95 -14.48
N ARG A 717 -5.86 -50.74 -13.18
CA ARG A 717 -5.48 -51.86 -12.26
C ARG A 717 -6.53 -52.96 -12.19
N ARG A 718 -7.81 -52.62 -12.09
CA ARG A 718 -8.93 -53.57 -12.06
C ARG A 718 -9.05 -54.34 -13.37
N LEU A 719 -8.64 -53.76 -14.47
CA LEU A 719 -8.55 -54.41 -15.79
C LEU A 719 -7.25 -55.21 -15.98
N ASN A 720 -6.36 -55.22 -14.97
CA ASN A 720 -5.00 -55.79 -15.02
C ASN A 720 -4.08 -55.11 -16.05
N GLU A 721 -4.41 -53.91 -16.45
CA GLU A 721 -3.59 -53.08 -17.36
C GLU A 721 -2.55 -52.29 -16.53
N PHE A 722 -1.59 -53.01 -15.94
CA PHE A 722 -0.66 -52.42 -14.95
C PHE A 722 0.30 -51.40 -15.54
N PRO A 723 0.93 -51.58 -16.75
CA PRO A 723 1.80 -50.56 -17.29
C PRO A 723 1.11 -49.21 -17.57
N PRO A 724 -0.08 -49.16 -18.19
CA PRO A 724 -0.85 -47.92 -18.29
C PRO A 724 -1.22 -47.29 -16.93
N ALA A 725 -1.59 -48.13 -15.93
CA ALA A 725 -1.88 -47.65 -14.59
C ALA A 725 -0.66 -46.95 -13.94
N GLN A 726 0.53 -47.57 -14.08
CA GLN A 726 1.78 -46.94 -13.59
C GLN A 726 2.04 -45.57 -14.25
N GLN A 727 1.95 -45.50 -15.57
CA GLN A 727 2.12 -44.25 -16.32
C GLN A 727 1.14 -43.18 -15.85
N THR A 728 -0.11 -43.58 -15.60
CA THR A 728 -1.13 -42.63 -15.11
C THR A 728 -0.79 -42.10 -13.71
N TYR A 729 -0.37 -42.97 -12.78
CA TYR A 729 0.02 -42.51 -11.42
C TYR A 729 1.29 -41.65 -11.45
N GLU A 730 2.30 -42.02 -12.23
CA GLU A 730 3.52 -41.22 -12.43
C GLU A 730 3.20 -39.84 -13.03
N ALA A 731 2.29 -39.78 -14.00
CA ALA A 731 1.82 -38.52 -14.57
C ALA A 731 1.10 -37.64 -13.53
N ILE A 732 0.31 -38.20 -12.62
CA ILE A 732 -0.32 -37.45 -11.51
C ILE A 732 0.76 -36.87 -10.59
N LEU A 733 1.74 -37.69 -10.18
CA LEU A 733 2.80 -37.26 -9.26
C LEU A 733 3.62 -36.09 -9.84
N ASN A 734 3.80 -36.06 -11.16
CA ASN A 734 4.51 -34.97 -11.86
C ASN A 734 3.66 -33.73 -12.09
N ALA A 735 2.37 -33.91 -12.41
CA ALA A 735 1.49 -32.80 -12.78
C ALA A 735 0.95 -32.04 -11.56
N PHE A 736 0.83 -32.67 -10.40
CA PHE A 736 0.18 -32.13 -9.21
C PHE A 736 1.06 -32.18 -7.95
N PRO A 737 2.29 -31.66 -7.94
CA PRO A 737 3.29 -31.91 -6.88
C PRO A 737 2.90 -31.42 -5.47
N GLN A 738 1.87 -30.59 -5.36
CA GLN A 738 1.39 -30.03 -4.08
C GLN A 738 0.00 -30.52 -3.67
N HIS A 739 -0.60 -31.48 -4.40
CA HIS A 739 -1.96 -31.93 -4.12
C HIS A 739 -2.02 -32.82 -2.88
N ALA A 740 -3.04 -32.63 -2.03
CA ALA A 740 -3.19 -33.36 -0.77
C ALA A 740 -3.39 -34.88 -0.97
N GLY A 741 -3.91 -35.32 -2.11
CA GLY A 741 -4.16 -36.72 -2.46
C GLY A 741 -2.93 -37.52 -2.93
N LEU A 742 -1.73 -36.93 -2.99
CA LEU A 742 -0.55 -37.58 -3.57
C LEU A 742 -0.11 -38.85 -2.82
N ASP A 743 -0.35 -38.93 -1.53
CA ASP A 743 0.04 -40.12 -0.73
C ASP A 743 -0.83 -41.35 -1.08
N ALA A 744 -2.11 -41.16 -1.42
CA ALA A 744 -2.95 -42.19 -1.98
C ALA A 744 -2.47 -42.66 -3.37
N VAL A 745 -2.00 -41.73 -4.21
CA VAL A 745 -1.42 -42.04 -5.52
C VAL A 745 -0.13 -42.86 -5.36
N ARG A 746 0.75 -42.50 -4.41
CA ARG A 746 1.98 -43.25 -4.11
C ARG A 746 1.68 -44.67 -3.65
N LEU A 747 0.65 -44.83 -2.79
CA LEU A 747 0.20 -46.13 -2.35
C LEU A 747 -0.34 -46.96 -3.53
N ALA A 748 -1.18 -46.39 -4.39
CA ALA A 748 -1.73 -47.04 -5.56
C ALA A 748 -0.67 -47.47 -6.57
N LEU A 749 0.38 -46.65 -6.73
CA LEU A 749 1.54 -46.98 -7.57
C LEU A 749 2.33 -48.17 -6.99
N ALA A 750 2.58 -48.16 -5.69
CA ALA A 750 3.21 -49.28 -4.99
C ALA A 750 2.38 -50.58 -5.10
N ASP A 751 1.05 -50.47 -4.94
CA ASP A 751 0.13 -51.56 -5.17
C ASP A 751 0.19 -52.14 -6.60
N THR A 752 0.34 -51.23 -7.58
CA THR A 752 0.45 -51.63 -9.00
C THR A 752 1.74 -52.39 -9.25
N HIS A 753 2.83 -52.00 -8.59
CA HIS A 753 4.08 -52.74 -8.62
C HIS A 753 3.98 -54.06 -7.89
N ALA A 754 3.34 -54.10 -6.71
CA ALA A 754 3.12 -55.32 -5.93
C ALA A 754 2.31 -56.37 -6.71
N ALA A 755 1.30 -55.95 -7.47
CA ALA A 755 0.51 -56.88 -8.31
C ALA A 755 1.35 -57.51 -9.43
N GLN A 756 2.48 -56.97 -9.82
CA GLN A 756 3.41 -57.47 -10.86
C GLN A 756 4.65 -58.12 -10.24
N ALA A 757 4.76 -58.19 -8.92
CA ALA A 757 5.96 -58.68 -8.21
C ALA A 757 6.32 -60.11 -8.52
N ALA A 758 5.33 -61.00 -8.77
CA ALA A 758 5.54 -62.42 -9.12
C ALA A 758 6.22 -62.59 -10.53
N GLY A 759 6.08 -61.60 -11.41
CA GLY A 759 6.63 -61.67 -12.77
C GLY A 759 8.01 -61.05 -12.94
N ALA A 760 8.46 -60.16 -12.03
CA ALA A 760 9.73 -59.50 -12.09
C ALA A 760 10.18 -58.92 -10.74
N GLU A 761 11.37 -59.29 -10.32
CA GLU A 761 11.98 -58.80 -9.04
C GLU A 761 12.04 -57.27 -8.94
N SER A 762 12.27 -56.54 -10.06
CA SER A 762 12.28 -55.11 -10.09
C SER A 762 10.97 -54.46 -9.68
N HIS A 763 9.84 -55.09 -9.95
CA HIS A 763 8.52 -54.63 -9.45
C HIS A 763 8.37 -54.90 -7.98
N ALA A 764 8.84 -56.01 -7.47
CA ALA A 764 8.83 -56.28 -6.05
C ALA A 764 9.65 -55.27 -5.24
N ASP A 765 10.85 -54.91 -5.77
CA ASP A 765 11.70 -53.89 -5.12
C ASP A 765 11.09 -52.49 -5.16
N ARG A 766 10.46 -52.08 -6.25
CA ARG A 766 9.74 -50.79 -6.34
C ARG A 766 8.53 -50.74 -5.38
N ALA A 767 7.79 -51.88 -5.27
CA ALA A 767 6.69 -51.96 -4.34
C ALA A 767 7.17 -51.83 -2.90
N LYS A 768 8.24 -52.55 -2.51
CA LYS A 768 8.85 -52.47 -1.17
C LYS A 768 9.29 -51.05 -0.86
N GLU A 769 10.01 -50.42 -1.78
CA GLU A 769 10.47 -49.04 -1.64
C GLU A 769 9.29 -48.07 -1.49
N GLY A 770 8.24 -48.21 -2.28
CA GLY A 770 7.06 -47.36 -2.24
C GLY A 770 6.31 -47.46 -0.90
N TYR A 771 6.08 -48.69 -0.40
CA TYR A 771 5.44 -48.90 0.87
C TYR A 771 6.30 -48.44 2.06
N ASP A 772 7.60 -48.74 2.03
CA ASP A 772 8.54 -48.32 3.08
C ASP A 772 8.64 -46.80 3.19
N ARG A 773 8.77 -46.11 2.08
CA ARG A 773 8.74 -44.65 2.05
C ARG A 773 7.46 -44.09 2.64
N LEU A 774 6.30 -44.63 2.27
CA LEU A 774 5.02 -44.15 2.75
C LEU A 774 4.83 -44.41 4.24
N LEU A 775 5.23 -45.60 4.73
CA LEU A 775 5.23 -45.94 6.16
C LEU A 775 6.07 -44.97 7.00
N ALA A 776 7.26 -44.58 6.46
CA ALA A 776 8.18 -43.65 7.12
C ALA A 776 7.74 -42.19 7.04
N LEU A 777 6.88 -41.82 6.08
CA LEU A 777 6.52 -40.43 5.79
C LEU A 777 5.58 -39.84 6.86
N ARG A 778 6.13 -39.04 7.77
CA ARG A 778 5.38 -38.47 8.91
C ARG A 778 4.26 -37.51 8.51
N THR A 779 4.33 -36.93 7.33
CA THR A 779 3.32 -35.99 6.81
C THR A 779 2.16 -36.71 6.14
N ALA A 780 2.30 -37.98 5.82
CA ALA A 780 1.22 -38.78 5.24
C ALA A 780 0.13 -39.10 6.28
N PRO A 781 -1.13 -39.16 5.85
CA PRO A 781 -2.25 -39.62 6.71
C PRO A 781 -1.94 -40.95 7.40
N LEU A 782 -2.25 -41.01 8.70
CA LEU A 782 -1.88 -42.13 9.53
C LEU A 782 -2.47 -43.47 9.00
N ASP A 783 -3.71 -43.42 8.51
CA ASP A 783 -4.39 -44.60 7.94
C ASP A 783 -3.64 -45.18 6.73
N LEU A 784 -3.10 -44.29 5.84
CA LEU A 784 -2.32 -44.74 4.69
C LEU A 784 -0.96 -45.33 5.10
N ARG A 785 -0.36 -44.80 6.15
CA ARG A 785 0.89 -45.36 6.71
C ARG A 785 0.70 -46.76 7.27
N VAL A 786 -0.39 -47.01 8.02
CA VAL A 786 -0.75 -48.32 8.53
C VAL A 786 -1.05 -49.30 7.41
N GLU A 787 -1.78 -48.87 6.37
CA GLU A 787 -2.07 -49.68 5.18
C GLU A 787 -0.78 -50.04 4.43
N ALA A 788 0.11 -49.08 4.23
CA ALA A 788 1.40 -49.31 3.57
C ALA A 788 2.25 -50.31 4.35
N GLY A 789 2.30 -50.22 5.68
CA GLY A 789 3.02 -51.16 6.54
C GLY A 789 2.43 -52.56 6.52
N PHE A 790 1.09 -52.69 6.52
CA PHE A 790 0.43 -53.98 6.33
C PHE A 790 0.82 -54.65 5.01
N LYS A 791 0.72 -53.86 3.89
CA LYS A 791 1.02 -54.36 2.53
C LYS A 791 2.51 -54.67 2.35
N LEU A 792 3.39 -53.92 2.99
CA LEU A 792 4.83 -54.19 2.99
C LEU A 792 5.12 -55.53 3.65
N GLY A 793 4.56 -55.80 4.83
CA GLY A 793 4.72 -57.09 5.51
C GLY A 793 4.19 -58.22 4.70
N ASN A 794 2.99 -58.09 4.09
CA ASN A 794 2.40 -59.09 3.21
C ASN A 794 3.28 -59.38 1.98
N LEU A 795 3.87 -58.38 1.38
CA LEU A 795 4.80 -58.55 0.26
C LEU A 795 6.05 -59.34 0.71
N LEU A 796 6.58 -58.98 1.89
CA LEU A 796 7.76 -59.65 2.46
C LEU A 796 7.55 -61.11 2.81
N LEU A 797 6.32 -61.57 3.13
CA LEU A 797 6.02 -62.97 3.34
C LEU A 797 6.22 -63.87 2.11
N GLN A 798 6.28 -63.29 0.92
CA GLN A 798 6.56 -64.05 -0.31
C GLN A 798 8.07 -64.42 -0.43
N TYR A 799 8.90 -63.94 0.48
CA TYR A 799 10.35 -64.20 0.54
C TYR A 799 10.70 -65.09 1.71
N PRO A 800 11.84 -65.86 1.67
CA PRO A 800 12.21 -66.83 2.69
C PRO A 800 12.41 -66.24 4.10
N ASP A 801 12.79 -64.97 4.19
CA ASP A 801 13.01 -64.29 5.47
C ASP A 801 11.72 -63.65 6.00
N THR A 802 10.94 -64.42 6.73
CA THR A 802 9.67 -63.97 7.35
C THR A 802 9.90 -63.06 8.56
N ARG A 803 11.10 -63.03 9.15
CA ARG A 803 11.41 -62.15 10.29
C ARG A 803 11.26 -60.67 9.95
N ARG A 804 11.61 -60.30 8.72
CA ARG A 804 11.46 -58.93 8.29
C ARG A 804 9.98 -58.50 8.19
N ALA A 805 9.10 -59.38 7.79
CA ALA A 805 7.66 -59.12 7.79
C ALA A 805 7.10 -58.95 9.23
N GLU A 806 7.58 -59.78 10.14
CA GLU A 806 7.24 -59.71 11.58
C GLU A 806 7.72 -58.37 12.19
N ASP A 807 8.97 -57.95 11.90
CA ASP A 807 9.52 -56.69 12.38
C ASP A 807 8.69 -55.49 11.89
N ILE A 808 8.32 -55.45 10.60
CA ILE A 808 7.48 -54.39 10.03
C ILE A 808 6.12 -54.38 10.74
N TRP A 809 5.44 -55.51 10.82
CA TRP A 809 4.11 -55.54 11.38
C TRP A 809 4.09 -55.25 12.89
N TRP A 810 5.03 -55.83 13.66
CA TRP A 810 5.01 -55.63 15.11
C TRP A 810 5.65 -54.32 15.52
N ARG A 811 6.90 -54.03 15.10
CA ARG A 811 7.66 -52.87 15.53
C ARG A 811 7.16 -51.58 14.87
N ASP A 812 7.02 -51.61 13.52
CA ASP A 812 6.83 -50.38 12.75
C ASP A 812 5.35 -50.03 12.54
N VAL A 813 4.43 -51.03 12.69
CA VAL A 813 2.99 -50.80 12.58
C VAL A 813 2.34 -50.82 13.94
N VAL A 814 2.26 -52.03 14.55
CA VAL A 814 1.47 -52.24 15.76
C VAL A 814 2.00 -51.47 16.95
N ASN A 815 3.31 -51.62 17.25
CA ASN A 815 3.90 -50.96 18.39
C ASN A 815 3.92 -49.44 18.20
N GLN A 816 4.22 -48.96 16.99
CA GLN A 816 4.32 -47.53 16.70
C GLN A 816 2.97 -46.81 16.69
N PHE A 817 1.93 -47.42 16.10
CA PHE A 817 0.67 -46.70 15.85
C PHE A 817 -0.47 -47.11 16.80
N LEU A 818 -0.50 -48.37 17.32
CA LEU A 818 -1.55 -48.79 18.21
C LEU A 818 -1.22 -48.62 19.70
N PHE A 819 0.05 -48.76 20.06
CA PHE A 819 0.49 -48.63 21.45
C PHE A 819 1.02 -47.25 21.83
N ASP A 820 1.28 -46.35 20.87
CA ASP A 820 1.44 -44.93 21.16
C ASP A 820 0.05 -44.30 21.42
N PRO A 821 -0.23 -43.79 22.63
CA PRO A 821 -1.57 -43.28 22.95
C PRO A 821 -1.99 -42.08 22.11
N ARG A 822 -1.03 -41.31 21.59
CA ARG A 822 -1.31 -40.14 20.77
C ARG A 822 -1.77 -40.56 19.36
N LEU A 823 -1.03 -41.47 18.74
CA LEU A 823 -1.33 -41.93 17.39
C LEU A 823 -2.55 -42.87 17.35
N ALA A 824 -2.75 -43.69 18.39
CA ALA A 824 -3.90 -44.59 18.46
C ALA A 824 -5.26 -43.86 18.41
N VAL A 825 -5.34 -42.62 18.94
CA VAL A 825 -6.55 -41.78 18.91
C VAL A 825 -6.78 -41.19 17.51
N GLU A 826 -5.72 -40.97 16.74
CA GLU A 826 -5.76 -40.40 15.40
C GLU A 826 -6.11 -41.45 14.32
N LEU A 827 -6.11 -42.73 14.64
CA LEU A 827 -6.47 -43.80 13.70
C LEU A 827 -7.93 -43.64 13.26
N GLY A 828 -8.14 -43.36 12.00
CA GLY A 828 -9.45 -43.37 11.36
C GLY A 828 -9.98 -44.83 11.13
N PRO A 829 -11.19 -44.97 10.57
CA PRO A 829 -11.79 -46.27 10.30
C PRO A 829 -10.91 -47.19 9.43
N ASN A 830 -10.29 -46.67 8.40
CA ASN A 830 -9.40 -47.42 7.50
C ASN A 830 -8.12 -47.87 8.22
N GLY A 831 -7.49 -46.97 8.98
CA GLY A 831 -6.29 -47.29 9.75
C GLY A 831 -6.57 -48.38 10.79
N ARG A 832 -7.71 -48.31 11.46
CA ARG A 832 -8.18 -49.35 12.40
C ARG A 832 -8.45 -50.70 11.69
N TYR A 833 -9.01 -50.68 10.48
CA TYR A 833 -9.21 -51.88 9.67
C TYR A 833 -7.87 -52.55 9.32
N TRP A 834 -6.92 -51.79 8.77
CA TRP A 834 -5.62 -52.30 8.40
C TRP A 834 -4.79 -52.75 9.62
N MET A 835 -4.93 -52.07 10.76
CA MET A 835 -4.33 -52.47 12.03
C MET A 835 -4.85 -53.84 12.47
N SER A 836 -6.16 -54.06 12.37
CA SER A 836 -6.79 -55.37 12.65
C SER A 836 -6.26 -56.45 11.71
N ARG A 837 -6.20 -56.15 10.41
CA ARG A 837 -5.63 -57.09 9.42
C ARG A 837 -4.17 -57.44 9.74
N THR A 838 -3.36 -56.45 10.14
CA THR A 838 -1.97 -56.66 10.55
C THR A 838 -1.85 -57.61 11.70
N LEU A 839 -2.69 -57.46 12.75
CA LEU A 839 -2.69 -58.34 13.91
C LEU A 839 -3.15 -59.76 13.57
N LEU A 840 -4.16 -59.93 12.72
CA LEU A 840 -4.66 -61.23 12.29
C LEU A 840 -3.60 -61.99 11.48
N GLU A 841 -2.99 -61.38 10.49
CA GLU A 841 -1.93 -61.99 9.69
C GLU A 841 -0.67 -62.29 10.51
N LEU A 842 -0.31 -61.41 11.47
CA LEU A 842 0.81 -61.63 12.37
C LEU A 842 0.57 -62.89 13.26
N GLY A 843 -0.63 -63.03 13.76
CA GLY A 843 -0.99 -64.22 14.51
C GLY A 843 -0.94 -65.49 13.66
N ASP A 844 -1.41 -65.43 12.40
CA ASP A 844 -1.30 -66.56 11.45
C ASP A 844 0.17 -66.92 11.15
N LEU A 845 1.02 -65.90 11.08
CA LEU A 845 2.47 -66.08 10.92
C LEU A 845 3.06 -66.81 12.13
N PHE A 846 2.69 -66.44 13.38
CA PHE A 846 3.13 -67.11 14.58
C PHE A 846 2.65 -68.57 14.63
N ILE A 847 1.46 -68.88 14.17
CA ILE A 847 1.02 -70.33 14.03
C ILE A 847 1.94 -71.10 13.11
N LYS A 848 2.27 -70.51 11.93
CA LYS A 848 3.18 -71.16 10.95
C LYS A 848 4.60 -71.33 11.49
N GLN A 849 5.03 -70.49 12.39
CA GLN A 849 6.34 -70.56 13.07
C GLN A 849 6.34 -71.49 14.27
N GLY A 850 5.19 -72.07 14.69
CA GLY A 850 5.05 -72.96 15.84
C GLY A 850 4.89 -72.27 17.20
N HIS A 851 4.46 -70.97 17.18
CA HIS A 851 4.23 -70.17 18.38
C HIS A 851 2.77 -69.83 18.66
N PRO A 852 1.93 -70.88 18.95
CA PRO A 852 0.48 -70.72 19.09
C PRO A 852 0.07 -69.80 20.25
N GLU A 853 0.86 -69.74 21.31
CA GLU A 853 0.54 -68.85 22.46
C GLU A 853 0.76 -67.36 22.10
N GLU A 854 1.75 -67.06 21.29
CA GLU A 854 1.98 -65.69 20.82
C GLU A 854 0.87 -65.30 19.83
N ALA A 855 0.47 -66.16 18.93
CA ALA A 855 -0.67 -66.01 18.05
C ALA A 855 -1.96 -65.65 18.79
N ARG A 856 -2.28 -66.35 19.85
CA ARG A 856 -3.46 -66.07 20.69
C ARG A 856 -3.41 -64.72 21.35
N ARG A 857 -2.18 -64.27 21.82
CA ARG A 857 -2.00 -62.97 22.42
C ARG A 857 -2.24 -61.87 21.42
N VAL A 858 -1.72 -62.01 20.21
CA VAL A 858 -1.87 -61.01 19.16
C VAL A 858 -3.33 -60.90 18.70
N TRP A 859 -4.03 -62.03 18.51
CA TRP A 859 -5.47 -61.99 18.16
C TRP A 859 -6.32 -61.36 19.28
N ASN A 860 -5.96 -61.58 20.55
CA ASN A 860 -6.64 -60.94 21.68
C ASN A 860 -6.49 -59.41 21.67
N ILE A 861 -5.42 -58.84 21.12
CA ILE A 861 -5.27 -57.37 20.99
C ILE A 861 -6.41 -56.82 20.14
N VAL A 862 -6.85 -57.51 19.08
CA VAL A 862 -7.99 -57.10 18.24
C VAL A 862 -9.23 -56.83 19.07
N LEU A 863 -9.52 -57.76 20.00
CA LEU A 863 -10.66 -57.69 20.91
C LEU A 863 -10.49 -56.60 21.97
N GLN A 864 -9.33 -56.55 22.64
CA GLN A 864 -9.03 -55.59 23.71
C GLN A 864 -9.04 -54.12 23.22
N LYS A 865 -8.61 -53.88 21.99
CA LYS A 865 -8.61 -52.56 21.38
C LYS A 865 -9.88 -52.26 20.60
N ALA A 866 -10.87 -53.12 20.64
CA ALA A 866 -12.14 -53.00 19.91
C ALA A 866 -11.93 -52.65 18.44
N LEU A 867 -10.99 -53.33 17.78
CA LEU A 867 -10.68 -53.11 16.34
C LEU A 867 -11.74 -53.84 15.48
N PRO A 868 -11.87 -53.50 14.19
CA PRO A 868 -12.69 -54.28 13.25
C PRO A 868 -12.29 -55.77 13.20
N ASN A 869 -13.10 -56.60 12.54
CA ASN A 869 -12.84 -58.05 12.36
C ASN A 869 -12.78 -58.88 13.69
N GLN A 870 -13.46 -58.44 14.74
CA GLN A 870 -13.51 -59.17 16.04
C GLN A 870 -14.09 -60.58 15.90
N THR A 871 -15.03 -60.81 14.97
CA THR A 871 -15.58 -62.11 14.67
C THR A 871 -14.49 -63.08 14.20
N GLU A 872 -13.66 -62.68 13.26
CA GLU A 872 -12.53 -63.47 12.76
C GLU A 872 -11.50 -63.78 13.88
N ALA A 873 -11.21 -62.78 14.72
CA ALA A 873 -10.33 -62.98 15.88
C ALA A 873 -10.87 -63.97 16.86
N ASN A 874 -12.20 -63.95 17.18
CA ASN A 874 -12.85 -64.88 18.03
C ASN A 874 -12.83 -66.30 17.45
N GLU A 875 -13.07 -66.45 16.15
CA GLU A 875 -13.00 -67.78 15.48
C GLU A 875 -11.58 -68.33 15.56
N LYS A 876 -10.55 -67.55 15.32
CA LYS A 876 -9.15 -68.01 15.46
C LYS A 876 -8.77 -68.37 16.89
N LEU A 877 -9.40 -67.76 17.89
CA LEU A 877 -9.22 -68.05 19.29
C LEU A 877 -10.06 -69.32 19.76
N GLY A 878 -10.96 -69.82 18.90
CA GLY A 878 -11.86 -70.89 19.24
C GLY A 878 -13.02 -70.51 20.19
N GLN A 879 -13.34 -69.21 20.26
CA GLN A 879 -14.40 -68.64 21.08
C GLN A 879 -15.69 -68.48 20.23
N LYS A 880 -16.84 -68.73 20.81
CA LYS A 880 -18.11 -68.45 20.12
C LYS A 880 -18.36 -66.95 20.09
N PRO A 881 -18.89 -66.41 18.99
CA PRO A 881 -19.26 -65.00 18.93
C PRO A 881 -20.23 -64.63 20.06
N GLY A 882 -19.89 -63.62 20.89
CA GLY A 882 -20.74 -63.12 21.96
C GLY A 882 -20.41 -63.59 23.39
N THR A 883 -19.31 -64.31 23.63
CA THR A 883 -18.81 -64.60 24.99
C THR A 883 -18.06 -63.36 25.54
N PRO A 884 -18.44 -62.80 26.70
CA PRO A 884 -17.65 -61.64 27.27
C PRO A 884 -16.26 -62.14 27.68
N LEU A 885 -15.28 -61.31 27.52
CA LEU A 885 -13.88 -61.45 27.95
C LEU A 885 -13.81 -61.58 29.49
#